data_f79f134559d9ef5457952d1643469294
#
_entry.id   f79f134559d9ef5457952d1643469294
#
_cell.length_a   1.000
_cell.length_b   1.000
_cell.length_c   1.000
_cell.angle_alpha   90.00
_cell.angle_beta   90.00
_cell.angle_gamma   90.00
#
_symmetry.space_group_name_H-M   'P 1'
#
loop_
_entity.id
_entity.type
_entity.pdbx_description
1 polymer ?
#
loop_
_entity_poly.entity_id
_entity_poly.type
_entity_poly.pdbx_seq_one_letter_code
_entity_poly.pdbx_strand_id
1 'polypeptide(L)'
;MSVLVGLQHVTRYRYDRPVALGPQIIRLRPAPHTRTAIRSYSLKVTPAEHFVNWQQDPNGNWLARFVFPERATEFSIAVDLLADMSVINPFDFFVDPVATNYPFVYPSEFDEELAPYLSKEPAGPKLAEYLKSLPRKQQSIIDFIVTLNQRLQGDIRYLVRMDPGVQSTEDTLTLASGSCRDSAWLMVQVLRHLGLASRFVSGYLIQLTSDLKALDGPEGTTKDFTDLHAWAEVYLPGAGWIGMDPTSGLLTGEGHIPLAATPHYRAAAPISGGVEAAKVDFSFEMKIERVDEKPRVTFPFSDAAWAAVDALGERVDADLVKQDVRLTMGGEPTFVSIDDYQTAEWNTAALGPTKRILADKLISRLSAKFALGGLIHHGQGKWYPGEPLPRWAFSLFWRTDGKPVWQSAKLIALEKPARAASVDDAHRFTEGLAGKLGITAEHVLPAFEDPAERMLKEGALPANIDPSDPKIDDPVERARIMRDFDRHLSTPTGYVLPVQRWGAQAGGGWISELWQTRRRRLFLVPGDSPAGFRLPLSSLPHIKPIDEPHLVPADTFADREALPDPPAMARAFAAAGRAKASAAPARKKWPTWRSEPPQPKPIPVRTALVVEPRDGRLCVFMPPIEKLEDYLELLAAVEATAVEFNLPLVIEGYLPPSDPRLNIIKVTPDPGVIEVNVHPAASWREATNITRTVYEEARLCRLGADKFMIDGRHTGTGGGNHVVLGGQSAADSPFLRRPDLLKSLILYFQRHPSLTYLFSGLFIGPTSQAPRIDEARHDLLYELDIALSLIPPPGAGKAPRPWLVDRLLRNLLIDVTGNTHRAEICIDKLFSPDGPTGRLGLVEFRSFEMPPDARMSLAQQLLLRALVAWFWREPQHGSLVRWGTALHDRFMLGHFVWEDFLGV
;
A
#
# COMPACT_ATOMS: atom_id res chain seq x y z
N MET A 1 12.42 -12.88 -14.33
CA MET A 1 13.51 -12.69 -13.33
C MET A 1 13.64 -14.01 -12.59
N SER A 2 14.83 -14.62 -12.60
CA SER A 2 14.98 -16.01 -12.20
C SER A 2 16.18 -16.20 -11.29
N VAL A 3 16.09 -17.22 -10.44
CA VAL A 3 17.22 -17.74 -9.66
C VAL A 3 17.72 -18.99 -10.35
N LEU A 4 18.98 -19.02 -10.75
CA LEU A 4 19.60 -20.20 -11.32
C LEU A 4 20.11 -21.10 -10.18
N VAL A 5 19.59 -22.31 -10.14
CA VAL A 5 19.79 -23.23 -9.02
C VAL A 5 20.44 -24.52 -9.49
N GLY A 6 21.53 -24.90 -8.84
CA GLY A 6 22.17 -26.20 -8.98
C GLY A 6 21.59 -27.22 -8.00
N LEU A 7 21.09 -28.34 -8.50
CA LEU A 7 20.64 -29.47 -7.70
C LEU A 7 21.60 -30.66 -7.91
N GLN A 8 22.04 -31.24 -6.82
CA GLN A 8 22.80 -32.49 -6.81
C GLN A 8 22.05 -33.55 -6.04
N HIS A 9 21.80 -34.69 -6.69
CA HIS A 9 21.17 -35.87 -6.11
C HIS A 9 22.08 -37.08 -6.24
N VAL A 10 22.39 -37.72 -5.13
CA VAL A 10 23.21 -38.95 -5.10
C VAL A 10 22.47 -40.03 -4.34
N THR A 11 22.25 -41.19 -5.00
CA THR A 11 21.71 -42.39 -4.37
C THR A 11 22.74 -43.50 -4.42
N ARG A 12 22.96 -44.19 -3.29
CA ARG A 12 23.95 -45.27 -3.19
C ARG A 12 23.33 -46.48 -2.55
N TYR A 13 23.65 -47.64 -3.16
CA TYR A 13 23.35 -48.97 -2.65
C TYR A 13 24.68 -49.68 -2.48
N ARG A 14 25.07 -50.04 -1.23
CA ARG A 14 26.25 -50.82 -0.92
C ARG A 14 25.84 -52.20 -0.47
N TYR A 15 26.47 -53.20 -1.07
CA TYR A 15 26.16 -54.59 -0.85
C TYR A 15 27.24 -55.24 0.03
N ASP A 16 26.85 -56.17 0.88
CA ASP A 16 27.77 -56.92 1.76
C ASP A 16 28.70 -57.89 0.99
N ARG A 17 28.45 -58.11 -0.27
CA ARG A 17 29.25 -58.94 -1.22
C ARG A 17 29.05 -58.48 -2.66
N PRO A 18 29.94 -58.92 -3.62
CA PRO A 18 29.69 -58.73 -5.03
C PRO A 18 28.40 -59.40 -5.47
N VAL A 19 27.45 -58.63 -6.00
CA VAL A 19 26.13 -59.08 -6.47
C VAL A 19 25.95 -58.88 -7.96
N ALA A 20 25.17 -59.72 -8.60
CA ALA A 20 24.73 -59.52 -9.98
C ALA A 20 23.59 -58.48 -9.97
N LEU A 21 23.76 -57.41 -10.76
CA LEU A 21 22.76 -56.37 -10.98
C LEU A 21 21.93 -56.73 -12.21
N GLY A 22 20.65 -57.01 -12.03
CA GLY A 22 19.71 -57.08 -13.14
C GLY A 22 19.58 -55.74 -13.86
N PRO A 23 18.86 -55.64 -14.98
CA PRO A 23 18.64 -54.36 -15.63
C PRO A 23 18.06 -53.32 -14.69
N GLN A 24 18.72 -52.14 -14.63
CA GLN A 24 18.26 -51.04 -13.80
C GLN A 24 17.62 -49.97 -14.70
N ILE A 25 16.48 -49.49 -14.30
CA ILE A 25 15.73 -48.46 -15.01
C ILE A 25 15.74 -47.19 -14.14
N ILE A 26 16.28 -46.10 -14.67
CA ILE A 26 16.43 -44.82 -13.99
C ILE A 26 15.56 -43.79 -14.69
N ARG A 27 14.67 -43.11 -13.96
CA ARG A 27 13.76 -42.05 -14.41
C ARG A 27 14.08 -40.77 -13.62
N LEU A 28 15.29 -40.28 -13.74
CA LEU A 28 15.78 -39.08 -13.03
C LEU A 28 16.10 -37.91 -13.99
N ARG A 29 15.73 -38.05 -15.27
CA ARG A 29 15.82 -36.94 -16.23
C ARG A 29 14.49 -36.18 -16.24
N PRO A 30 14.50 -34.83 -16.17
CA PRO A 30 13.29 -34.02 -16.25
C PRO A 30 12.43 -34.38 -17.47
N ALA A 31 11.14 -34.52 -17.25
CA ALA A 31 10.16 -34.89 -18.27
C ALA A 31 10.03 -33.78 -19.32
N PRO A 32 9.66 -34.10 -20.58
CA PRO A 32 9.55 -33.11 -21.66
C PRO A 32 8.54 -31.98 -21.37
N HIS A 33 7.55 -32.23 -20.52
CA HIS A 33 6.50 -31.27 -20.16
C HIS A 33 6.85 -30.41 -18.92
N THR A 34 8.11 -30.46 -18.44
CA THR A 34 8.51 -29.59 -17.33
C THR A 34 8.34 -28.12 -17.72
N ARG A 35 7.71 -27.32 -16.84
CA ARG A 35 7.52 -25.87 -17.03
C ARG A 35 8.78 -25.09 -16.67
N THR A 36 9.63 -25.63 -15.81
CA THR A 36 10.89 -25.04 -15.37
C THR A 36 11.99 -25.30 -16.41
N ALA A 37 12.65 -24.25 -16.85
CA ALA A 37 13.72 -24.37 -17.87
C ALA A 37 14.95 -25.05 -17.26
N ILE A 38 15.33 -26.19 -17.84
CA ILE A 38 16.53 -26.94 -17.45
C ILE A 38 17.68 -26.51 -18.35
N ARG A 39 18.70 -25.89 -17.75
CA ARG A 39 19.87 -25.38 -18.45
C ARG A 39 20.94 -26.46 -18.67
N SER A 40 21.06 -27.40 -17.74
CA SER A 40 22.02 -28.52 -17.82
C SER A 40 21.47 -29.72 -17.04
N TYR A 41 21.82 -30.89 -17.51
CA TYR A 41 21.53 -32.17 -16.87
C TYR A 41 22.65 -33.14 -17.09
N SER A 42 23.08 -33.85 -16.05
CA SER A 42 23.99 -34.98 -16.17
C SER A 42 23.55 -36.15 -15.30
N LEU A 43 23.80 -37.36 -15.76
CA LEU A 43 23.58 -38.61 -15.03
C LEU A 43 24.87 -39.42 -15.04
N LYS A 44 25.42 -39.71 -13.87
CA LYS A 44 26.59 -40.58 -13.69
C LYS A 44 26.15 -41.79 -12.89
N VAL A 45 26.56 -42.98 -13.35
CA VAL A 45 26.20 -44.27 -12.72
C VAL A 45 27.46 -45.07 -12.46
N THR A 46 27.53 -45.70 -11.30
CA THR A 46 28.61 -46.65 -10.91
C THR A 46 27.96 -47.99 -10.68
N PRO A 47 28.56 -49.13 -11.18
CA PRO A 47 29.86 -49.25 -11.84
C PRO A 47 29.97 -48.56 -13.19
N ALA A 48 31.19 -48.12 -13.57
CA ALA A 48 31.42 -47.42 -14.85
C ALA A 48 31.30 -48.33 -16.08
N GLU A 49 31.61 -49.61 -15.91
CA GLU A 49 31.45 -50.65 -16.93
C GLU A 49 29.98 -51.07 -17.02
N HIS A 50 29.23 -50.41 -17.91
CA HIS A 50 27.81 -50.65 -18.14
C HIS A 50 27.42 -50.27 -19.58
N PHE A 51 26.31 -50.89 -20.02
CA PHE A 51 25.60 -50.42 -21.22
C PHE A 51 24.41 -49.57 -20.80
N VAL A 52 24.18 -48.45 -21.50
CA VAL A 52 23.02 -47.60 -21.28
C VAL A 52 22.24 -47.43 -22.58
N ASN A 53 20.91 -47.54 -22.45
CA ASN A 53 19.97 -47.23 -23.51
C ASN A 53 18.95 -46.22 -23.02
N TRP A 54 18.92 -45.05 -23.63
CA TRP A 54 17.90 -44.03 -23.41
C TRP A 54 16.68 -44.27 -24.25
N GLN A 55 15.50 -44.29 -23.66
CA GLN A 55 14.23 -44.44 -24.35
C GLN A 55 13.12 -43.65 -23.67
N GLN A 56 12.00 -43.53 -24.35
CA GLN A 56 10.80 -42.99 -23.77
C GLN A 56 9.86 -44.16 -23.43
N ASP A 57 9.15 -44.04 -22.31
CA ASP A 57 8.09 -44.95 -21.97
C ASP A 57 6.78 -44.63 -22.74
N PRO A 58 5.73 -45.48 -22.66
CA PRO A 58 4.45 -45.22 -23.36
C PRO A 58 3.77 -43.92 -22.96
N ASN A 59 4.17 -43.26 -21.85
CA ASN A 59 3.66 -41.99 -21.38
C ASN A 59 4.54 -40.80 -21.75
N GLY A 60 5.61 -41.01 -22.56
CA GLY A 60 6.52 -40.00 -23.03
C GLY A 60 7.62 -39.62 -22.03
N ASN A 61 7.74 -40.29 -20.87
CA ASN A 61 8.78 -39.98 -19.89
C ASN A 61 10.14 -40.55 -20.32
N TRP A 62 11.21 -39.83 -20.01
CA TRP A 62 12.56 -40.31 -20.23
C TRP A 62 12.95 -41.41 -19.23
N LEU A 63 13.52 -42.48 -19.73
CA LEU A 63 14.14 -43.52 -18.90
C LEU A 63 15.49 -43.96 -19.50
N ALA A 64 16.44 -44.22 -18.61
CA ALA A 64 17.71 -44.83 -18.93
C ALA A 64 17.74 -46.27 -18.43
N ARG A 65 17.92 -47.22 -19.35
CA ARG A 65 18.06 -48.64 -19.00
C ARG A 65 19.55 -49.00 -18.97
N PHE A 66 20.04 -49.40 -17.79
CA PHE A 66 21.40 -49.81 -17.54
C PHE A 66 21.47 -51.33 -17.45
N VAL A 67 22.52 -51.90 -18.06
CA VAL A 67 22.86 -53.31 -17.96
C VAL A 67 24.31 -53.45 -17.53
N PHE A 68 24.57 -54.19 -16.48
CA PHE A 68 25.87 -54.36 -15.88
C PHE A 68 26.40 -55.75 -16.18
N PRO A 69 27.55 -55.89 -16.89
CA PRO A 69 28.09 -57.19 -17.23
C PRO A 69 28.77 -57.89 -16.04
N GLU A 70 29.27 -57.07 -15.09
CA GLU A 70 30.03 -57.60 -13.97
C GLU A 70 29.29 -57.49 -12.63
N ARG A 71 29.74 -58.27 -11.64
CA ARG A 71 29.21 -58.19 -10.25
C ARG A 71 29.75 -56.94 -9.58
N ALA A 72 28.94 -56.31 -8.78
CA ALA A 72 29.29 -55.05 -8.10
C ALA A 72 29.05 -55.12 -6.57
N THR A 73 29.87 -54.43 -5.80
CA THR A 73 29.69 -54.20 -4.36
C THR A 73 28.98 -52.89 -4.06
N GLU A 74 28.87 -52.02 -5.05
CA GLU A 74 28.20 -50.71 -4.98
C GLU A 74 27.48 -50.40 -6.28
N PHE A 75 26.26 -49.89 -6.15
CA PHE A 75 25.52 -49.24 -7.23
C PHE A 75 25.18 -47.84 -6.81
N SER A 76 25.71 -46.86 -7.50
CA SER A 76 25.43 -45.46 -7.23
C SER A 76 25.00 -44.67 -8.46
N ILE A 77 24.13 -43.71 -8.21
CA ILE A 77 23.54 -42.83 -9.21
C ILE A 77 23.74 -41.41 -8.72
N ALA A 78 24.36 -40.56 -9.55
CA ALA A 78 24.52 -39.15 -9.28
C ALA A 78 23.89 -38.33 -10.42
N VAL A 79 23.03 -37.39 -10.06
CA VAL A 79 22.41 -36.42 -10.97
C VAL A 79 22.86 -35.03 -10.59
N ASP A 80 23.35 -34.30 -11.57
CA ASP A 80 23.57 -32.86 -11.46
C ASP A 80 22.61 -32.15 -12.43
N LEU A 81 21.85 -31.20 -11.90
CA LEU A 81 20.82 -30.44 -12.61
C LEU A 81 21.01 -28.96 -12.39
N LEU A 82 20.91 -28.16 -13.45
CA LEU A 82 20.89 -26.71 -13.40
C LEU A 82 19.51 -26.19 -13.88
N ALA A 83 18.69 -25.67 -12.96
CA ALA A 83 17.33 -25.21 -13.20
C ALA A 83 17.22 -23.69 -13.09
N ASP A 84 16.47 -23.12 -14.00
CA ASP A 84 16.16 -21.68 -14.02
C ASP A 84 14.80 -21.47 -13.37
N MET A 85 14.81 -21.07 -12.09
CA MET A 85 13.63 -20.93 -11.23
C MET A 85 12.92 -19.59 -11.49
N SER A 86 12.20 -19.51 -12.60
CA SER A 86 11.35 -18.37 -12.91
C SER A 86 9.98 -18.60 -12.27
N VAL A 87 9.49 -17.64 -11.50
CA VAL A 87 8.17 -17.73 -10.84
C VAL A 87 7.08 -17.99 -11.88
N ILE A 88 6.28 -18.99 -11.64
CA ILE A 88 5.16 -19.43 -12.47
C ILE A 88 3.86 -19.21 -11.68
N ASN A 89 2.93 -18.44 -12.24
CA ASN A 89 1.58 -18.41 -11.69
C ASN A 89 0.89 -19.78 -11.95
N PRO A 90 0.56 -20.56 -10.92
CA PRO A 90 -0.05 -21.87 -11.09
C PRO A 90 -1.49 -21.79 -11.64
N PHE A 91 -2.11 -20.62 -11.62
CA PHE A 91 -3.44 -20.35 -12.15
C PHE A 91 -3.43 -19.75 -13.57
N ASP A 92 -2.25 -19.65 -14.22
CA ASP A 92 -2.12 -19.16 -15.60
C ASP A 92 -2.54 -20.23 -16.62
N PHE A 93 -3.85 -20.49 -16.69
CA PHE A 93 -4.48 -21.39 -17.65
C PHE A 93 -5.94 -20.99 -17.91
N PHE A 94 -6.46 -21.42 -19.05
CA PHE A 94 -7.86 -21.25 -19.40
C PHE A 94 -8.54 -22.61 -19.44
N VAL A 95 -9.79 -22.67 -19.01
CA VAL A 95 -10.62 -23.88 -19.01
C VAL A 95 -11.70 -23.73 -20.08
N ASP A 96 -11.90 -24.79 -20.86
CA ASP A 96 -12.98 -24.81 -21.85
C ASP A 96 -14.36 -24.69 -21.18
N PRO A 97 -15.36 -24.09 -21.88
CA PRO A 97 -16.69 -23.89 -21.33
C PRO A 97 -17.34 -25.16 -20.75
N VAL A 98 -17.05 -26.33 -21.31
CA VAL A 98 -17.59 -27.63 -20.86
C VAL A 98 -17.09 -27.99 -19.46
N ALA A 99 -15.89 -27.56 -19.09
CA ALA A 99 -15.22 -27.90 -17.83
C ALA A 99 -15.17 -26.74 -16.83
N THR A 100 -15.80 -25.59 -17.10
CA THR A 100 -15.81 -24.42 -16.20
C THR A 100 -16.34 -24.74 -14.81
N ASN A 101 -17.33 -25.65 -14.72
CA ASN A 101 -17.93 -26.04 -13.46
C ASN A 101 -17.79 -27.56 -13.20
N TYR A 102 -17.54 -27.93 -11.95
CA TYR A 102 -17.63 -29.30 -11.47
C TYR A 102 -19.07 -29.57 -10.98
N PRO A 103 -19.66 -30.75 -11.23
CA PRO A 103 -19.19 -31.84 -12.10
C PRO A 103 -19.38 -31.55 -13.58
N PHE A 104 -18.49 -32.10 -14.39
CA PHE A 104 -18.59 -32.11 -15.85
C PHE A 104 -18.30 -33.51 -16.42
N VAL A 105 -18.57 -33.71 -17.69
CA VAL A 105 -18.26 -34.93 -18.43
C VAL A 105 -17.30 -34.58 -19.55
N TYR A 106 -16.25 -35.40 -19.71
CA TYR A 106 -15.31 -35.19 -20.82
C TYR A 106 -16.01 -35.37 -22.16
N PRO A 107 -15.71 -34.53 -23.16
CA PRO A 107 -16.12 -34.78 -24.54
C PRO A 107 -15.62 -36.16 -25.03
N SER A 108 -16.43 -36.82 -25.86
CA SER A 108 -16.15 -38.21 -26.36
C SER A 108 -14.83 -38.31 -27.15
N GLU A 109 -14.32 -37.22 -27.67
CA GLU A 109 -13.01 -37.17 -28.32
C GLU A 109 -11.86 -37.55 -27.39
N PHE A 110 -12.01 -37.43 -26.07
CA PHE A 110 -11.01 -37.80 -25.06
C PHE A 110 -11.20 -39.22 -24.50
N ASP A 111 -12.23 -39.99 -24.90
CA ASP A 111 -12.57 -41.27 -24.26
C ASP A 111 -11.43 -42.27 -24.35
N GLU A 112 -10.81 -42.45 -25.52
CA GLU A 112 -9.68 -43.35 -25.71
C GLU A 112 -8.40 -42.88 -25.03
N GLU A 113 -8.09 -41.60 -25.15
CA GLU A 113 -6.86 -41.00 -24.64
C GLU A 113 -6.83 -40.91 -23.10
N LEU A 114 -7.97 -40.60 -22.47
CA LEU A 114 -8.08 -40.45 -21.01
C LEU A 114 -8.46 -41.79 -20.29
N ALA A 115 -8.80 -42.86 -21.01
CA ALA A 115 -9.21 -44.14 -20.40
C ALA A 115 -8.23 -44.65 -19.32
N PRO A 116 -6.90 -44.67 -19.50
CA PRO A 116 -5.95 -45.08 -18.48
C PRO A 116 -5.98 -44.23 -17.22
N TYR A 117 -6.27 -42.94 -17.38
CA TYR A 117 -6.26 -41.91 -16.33
C TYR A 117 -7.61 -41.83 -15.58
N LEU A 118 -8.64 -42.48 -16.09
CA LEU A 118 -9.95 -42.65 -15.45
C LEU A 118 -10.11 -44.00 -14.78
N SER A 119 -9.16 -44.94 -14.96
CA SER A 119 -9.17 -46.30 -14.37
C SER A 119 -9.10 -46.21 -12.85
N LYS A 120 -10.10 -46.84 -12.16
CA LYS A 120 -10.28 -46.77 -10.70
C LYS A 120 -9.83 -48.06 -10.05
N GLU A 121 -9.17 -47.98 -8.89
CA GLU A 121 -9.11 -49.11 -7.96
C GLU A 121 -10.46 -49.26 -7.24
N PRO A 122 -10.85 -50.48 -6.82
CA PRO A 122 -12.05 -50.66 -6.03
C PRO A 122 -12.02 -49.83 -4.75
N ALA A 123 -13.07 -49.06 -4.49
CA ALA A 123 -13.17 -48.28 -3.27
C ALA A 123 -13.47 -49.20 -2.08
N GLY A 124 -12.58 -49.23 -1.12
CA GLY A 124 -12.82 -49.84 0.17
C GLY A 124 -13.73 -48.98 1.07
N PRO A 125 -14.05 -49.44 2.29
CA PRO A 125 -15.00 -48.74 3.16
C PRO A 125 -14.60 -47.30 3.49
N LYS A 126 -13.32 -47.00 3.77
CA LYS A 126 -12.80 -45.68 4.13
C LYS A 126 -12.81 -44.72 2.95
N LEU A 127 -12.36 -45.18 1.78
CA LEU A 127 -12.42 -44.36 0.56
C LEU A 127 -13.87 -44.04 0.18
N ALA A 128 -14.78 -45.05 0.29
CA ALA A 128 -16.20 -44.82 0.01
C ALA A 128 -16.85 -43.82 0.97
N GLU A 129 -16.49 -43.85 2.25
CA GLU A 129 -16.91 -42.87 3.26
C GLU A 129 -16.37 -41.48 2.92
N TYR A 130 -15.08 -41.38 2.61
CA TYR A 130 -14.43 -40.11 2.22
C TYR A 130 -15.10 -39.49 1.00
N LEU A 131 -15.34 -40.26 -0.05
CA LEU A 131 -16.00 -39.80 -1.27
C LEU A 131 -17.43 -39.30 -1.05
N LYS A 132 -18.18 -39.89 -0.10
CA LYS A 132 -19.52 -39.42 0.29
C LYS A 132 -19.48 -38.05 1.00
N SER A 133 -18.39 -37.76 1.70
CA SER A 133 -18.23 -36.52 2.44
C SER A 133 -17.84 -35.32 1.56
N LEU A 134 -17.48 -35.54 0.28
CA LEU A 134 -17.08 -34.53 -0.64
C LEU A 134 -18.28 -33.80 -1.27
N PRO A 135 -18.21 -32.47 -1.47
CA PRO A 135 -19.30 -31.71 -2.08
C PRO A 135 -19.51 -32.14 -3.54
N ARG A 136 -20.79 -32.37 -3.90
CA ARG A 136 -21.21 -32.68 -5.28
C ARG A 136 -22.09 -31.60 -5.92
N LYS A 137 -22.19 -30.43 -5.27
CA LYS A 137 -22.91 -29.29 -5.81
C LYS A 137 -22.10 -28.66 -6.94
N GLN A 138 -22.81 -28.10 -7.91
CA GLN A 138 -22.17 -27.33 -8.99
C GLN A 138 -21.39 -26.14 -8.43
N GLN A 139 -20.12 -26.04 -8.81
CA GLN A 139 -19.20 -24.97 -8.39
C GLN A 139 -18.08 -24.85 -9.42
N SER A 140 -17.33 -23.74 -9.39
CA SER A 140 -16.14 -23.55 -10.23
C SER A 140 -15.20 -24.76 -10.11
N ILE A 141 -14.70 -25.28 -11.25
CA ILE A 141 -13.74 -26.38 -11.24
C ILE A 141 -12.45 -25.99 -10.53
N ILE A 142 -12.00 -24.73 -10.66
CA ILE A 142 -10.79 -24.23 -10.02
C ILE A 142 -10.98 -24.25 -8.49
N ASP A 143 -12.09 -23.70 -7.98
CA ASP A 143 -12.39 -23.72 -6.54
C ASP A 143 -12.51 -25.15 -6.01
N PHE A 144 -13.10 -26.04 -6.82
CA PHE A 144 -13.25 -27.43 -6.44
C PHE A 144 -11.90 -28.14 -6.26
N ILE A 145 -10.99 -28.06 -7.24
CA ILE A 145 -9.67 -28.74 -7.15
C ILE A 145 -8.81 -28.13 -6.06
N VAL A 146 -8.83 -26.80 -5.87
CA VAL A 146 -8.09 -26.13 -4.80
C VAL A 146 -8.62 -26.56 -3.43
N THR A 147 -9.93 -26.51 -3.22
CA THR A 147 -10.56 -26.92 -1.95
C THR A 147 -10.32 -28.39 -1.64
N LEU A 148 -10.40 -29.28 -2.65
CA LEU A 148 -10.11 -30.70 -2.50
C LEU A 148 -8.66 -30.94 -2.09
N ASN A 149 -7.72 -30.24 -2.71
CA ASN A 149 -6.29 -30.34 -2.40
C ASN A 149 -5.99 -29.88 -0.96
N GLN A 150 -6.52 -28.74 -0.55
CA GLN A 150 -6.38 -28.21 0.81
C GLN A 150 -7.02 -29.12 1.85
N ARG A 151 -8.18 -29.68 1.54
CA ARG A 151 -8.86 -30.62 2.43
C ARG A 151 -8.02 -31.88 2.65
N LEU A 152 -7.47 -32.47 1.57
CA LEU A 152 -6.65 -33.67 1.69
C LEU A 152 -5.37 -33.41 2.46
N GLN A 153 -4.75 -32.23 2.28
CA GLN A 153 -3.62 -31.77 3.08
C GLN A 153 -3.97 -31.68 4.58
N GLY A 154 -5.18 -31.18 4.90
CA GLY A 154 -5.65 -31.11 6.29
C GLY A 154 -6.00 -32.48 6.91
N ASP A 155 -6.51 -33.39 6.10
CA ASP A 155 -6.98 -34.72 6.56
C ASP A 155 -5.84 -35.74 6.70
N ILE A 156 -4.73 -35.60 5.95
CA ILE A 156 -3.60 -36.56 5.91
C ILE A 156 -2.34 -35.91 6.41
N ARG A 157 -1.88 -36.29 7.60
CA ARG A 157 -0.62 -35.78 8.17
C ARG A 157 0.59 -36.28 7.39
N TYR A 158 1.41 -35.39 6.87
CA TYR A 158 2.63 -35.76 6.16
C TYR A 158 3.67 -36.42 7.08
N LEU A 159 4.27 -37.49 6.60
CA LEU A 159 5.35 -38.22 7.25
C LEU A 159 6.45 -38.56 6.23
N VAL A 160 7.70 -38.45 6.64
CA VAL A 160 8.81 -39.05 5.89
C VAL A 160 8.80 -40.57 6.15
N ARG A 161 8.46 -41.35 5.10
CA ARG A 161 8.37 -42.81 5.20
C ARG A 161 9.42 -43.47 4.32
N MET A 162 10.34 -44.20 4.92
CA MET A 162 11.43 -44.89 4.22
C MET A 162 11.06 -46.29 3.73
N ASP A 163 9.91 -46.84 4.15
CA ASP A 163 9.45 -48.12 3.67
C ASP A 163 9.20 -48.10 2.15
N PRO A 164 9.59 -49.18 1.43
CA PRO A 164 9.37 -49.22 -0.03
C PRO A 164 7.86 -49.30 -0.37
N GLY A 165 7.50 -48.81 -1.56
CA GLY A 165 6.15 -48.85 -2.11
C GLY A 165 5.26 -47.70 -1.64
N VAL A 166 4.00 -47.74 -2.04
CA VAL A 166 2.95 -46.75 -1.74
C VAL A 166 1.86 -47.46 -0.90
N GLN A 167 1.38 -46.79 0.13
CA GLN A 167 0.26 -47.27 0.94
C GLN A 167 -1.01 -47.41 0.08
N SER A 168 -1.87 -48.35 0.41
CA SER A 168 -3.20 -48.36 -0.17
C SER A 168 -4.00 -47.11 0.25
N THR A 169 -5.03 -46.76 -0.53
CA THR A 169 -5.92 -45.66 -0.18
C THR A 169 -6.61 -45.86 1.17
N GLU A 170 -6.95 -47.15 1.49
CA GLU A 170 -7.55 -47.54 2.76
C GLU A 170 -6.58 -47.34 3.93
N ASP A 171 -5.31 -47.73 3.78
CA ASP A 171 -4.29 -47.55 4.82
C ASP A 171 -4.03 -46.08 5.09
N THR A 172 -3.87 -45.31 4.03
CA THR A 172 -3.62 -43.84 4.15
C THR A 172 -4.76 -43.16 4.89
N LEU A 173 -6.02 -43.47 4.55
CA LEU A 173 -7.21 -42.92 5.21
C LEU A 173 -7.39 -43.43 6.64
N THR A 174 -7.08 -44.70 6.89
CA THR A 174 -7.20 -45.30 8.23
C THR A 174 -6.16 -44.71 9.19
N LEU A 175 -4.93 -44.54 8.73
CA LEU A 175 -3.82 -43.95 9.50
C LEU A 175 -3.90 -42.41 9.59
N ALA A 176 -4.71 -41.79 8.73
CA ALA A 176 -4.74 -40.33 8.52
C ALA A 176 -3.32 -39.72 8.40
N SER A 177 -2.40 -40.49 7.81
CA SER A 177 -1.00 -40.05 7.61
C SER A 177 -0.32 -40.87 6.52
N GLY A 178 0.60 -40.25 5.82
CA GLY A 178 1.37 -40.83 4.72
C GLY A 178 2.52 -39.97 4.24
N SER A 179 3.33 -40.52 3.36
CA SER A 179 4.35 -39.74 2.62
C SER A 179 3.71 -39.06 1.42
N CYS A 180 4.52 -38.22 0.71
CA CYS A 180 4.08 -37.51 -0.51
C CYS A 180 3.48 -38.49 -1.54
N ARG A 181 4.10 -39.65 -1.75
CA ARG A 181 3.62 -40.68 -2.71
C ARG A 181 2.31 -41.32 -2.28
N ASP A 182 2.07 -41.47 -0.98
CA ASP A 182 0.83 -42.05 -0.44
C ASP A 182 -0.33 -41.07 -0.59
N SER A 183 -0.11 -39.80 -0.24
CA SER A 183 -1.08 -38.69 -0.43
C SER A 183 -1.37 -38.44 -1.91
N ALA A 184 -0.35 -38.45 -2.76
CA ALA A 184 -0.51 -38.28 -4.20
C ALA A 184 -1.34 -39.40 -4.83
N TRP A 185 -1.11 -40.63 -4.44
CA TRP A 185 -1.89 -41.76 -4.95
C TRP A 185 -3.35 -41.75 -4.45
N LEU A 186 -3.57 -41.40 -3.19
CA LEU A 186 -4.91 -41.14 -2.65
C LEU A 186 -5.63 -40.05 -3.46
N MET A 187 -4.97 -38.91 -3.74
CA MET A 187 -5.55 -37.85 -4.55
C MET A 187 -5.93 -38.34 -5.95
N VAL A 188 -5.04 -39.07 -6.63
CA VAL A 188 -5.33 -39.67 -7.95
C VAL A 188 -6.59 -40.54 -7.90
N GLN A 189 -6.72 -41.43 -6.90
CA GLN A 189 -7.89 -42.28 -6.79
C GLN A 189 -9.17 -41.51 -6.45
N VAL A 190 -9.08 -40.49 -5.57
CA VAL A 190 -10.21 -39.63 -5.25
C VAL A 190 -10.70 -38.89 -6.51
N LEU A 191 -9.81 -38.29 -7.28
CA LEU A 191 -10.17 -37.58 -8.52
C LEU A 191 -10.85 -38.51 -9.53
N ARG A 192 -10.31 -39.70 -9.72
CA ARG A 192 -10.91 -40.74 -10.63
C ARG A 192 -12.30 -41.16 -10.21
N HIS A 193 -12.50 -41.40 -8.91
CA HIS A 193 -13.83 -41.72 -8.39
C HIS A 193 -14.82 -40.59 -8.53
N LEU A 194 -14.34 -39.35 -8.62
CA LEU A 194 -15.14 -38.13 -8.92
C LEU A 194 -15.34 -37.90 -10.42
N GLY A 195 -14.81 -38.80 -11.29
CA GLY A 195 -14.93 -38.67 -12.73
C GLY A 195 -13.90 -37.76 -13.39
N LEU A 196 -12.85 -37.39 -12.69
CA LEU A 196 -11.76 -36.53 -13.20
C LEU A 196 -10.53 -37.38 -13.57
N ALA A 197 -10.09 -37.26 -14.81
CA ALA A 197 -8.89 -37.96 -15.31
C ALA A 197 -7.67 -37.42 -14.53
N SER A 198 -6.89 -38.35 -13.98
CA SER A 198 -5.75 -37.96 -13.14
C SER A 198 -4.58 -38.91 -13.26
N ARG A 199 -3.37 -38.39 -13.06
CA ARG A 199 -2.12 -39.12 -13.13
C ARG A 199 -1.23 -38.87 -11.91
N PHE A 200 -0.40 -39.86 -11.61
CA PHE A 200 0.61 -39.78 -10.57
C PHE A 200 1.92 -39.25 -11.17
N VAL A 201 2.55 -38.30 -10.48
CA VAL A 201 3.81 -37.73 -10.90
C VAL A 201 4.86 -37.93 -9.81
N SER A 202 6.05 -38.36 -10.23
CA SER A 202 7.27 -38.30 -9.42
C SER A 202 8.20 -37.24 -9.99
N GLY A 203 8.87 -36.51 -9.13
CA GLY A 203 9.74 -35.43 -9.55
C GLY A 203 10.71 -34.95 -8.47
N TYR A 204 11.42 -33.88 -8.76
CA TYR A 204 12.12 -33.10 -7.75
C TYR A 204 11.24 -31.97 -7.24
N LEU A 205 11.31 -31.73 -5.94
CA LEU A 205 10.80 -30.52 -5.32
C LEU A 205 11.98 -29.65 -4.91
N ILE A 206 12.00 -28.42 -5.42
CA ILE A 206 12.93 -27.37 -5.01
C ILE A 206 12.13 -26.30 -4.28
N GLN A 207 12.49 -26.01 -3.03
CA GLN A 207 11.90 -24.90 -2.29
C GLN A 207 12.99 -23.94 -1.86
N LEU A 208 12.88 -22.70 -2.31
CA LEU A 208 13.76 -21.61 -1.93
C LEU A 208 13.12 -20.79 -0.80
N THR A 209 13.95 -20.27 0.08
CA THR A 209 13.52 -19.29 1.08
C THR A 209 12.95 -18.06 0.38
N SER A 210 11.79 -17.62 0.85
CA SER A 210 11.14 -16.42 0.29
C SER A 210 11.87 -15.15 0.71
N ASP A 211 11.94 -14.17 -0.19
CA ASP A 211 12.50 -12.83 0.10
C ASP A 211 11.64 -12.07 1.11
N LEU A 212 10.33 -12.30 1.11
CA LEU A 212 9.35 -11.68 2.01
C LEU A 212 8.49 -12.76 2.67
N LYS A 213 8.23 -12.57 3.96
CA LYS A 213 7.30 -13.46 4.68
C LYS A 213 5.88 -13.27 4.14
N ALA A 214 5.21 -14.36 3.82
CA ALA A 214 3.80 -14.33 3.38
C ALA A 214 2.90 -13.72 4.47
N LEU A 215 1.87 -12.99 4.06
CA LEU A 215 0.85 -12.44 4.98
C LEU A 215 -0.18 -13.50 5.35
N ASP A 216 -0.47 -14.41 4.44
CA ASP A 216 -1.43 -15.49 4.58
C ASP A 216 -0.85 -16.80 4.08
N GLY A 217 -1.46 -17.90 4.52
CA GLY A 217 -1.08 -19.24 4.09
C GLY A 217 0.09 -19.84 4.87
N PRO A 218 0.61 -20.98 4.43
CA PRO A 218 1.69 -21.65 5.12
C PRO A 218 2.99 -20.83 5.04
N GLU A 219 3.71 -20.79 6.15
CA GLU A 219 5.08 -20.26 6.14
C GLU A 219 5.93 -21.16 5.22
N GLY A 220 6.66 -20.54 4.31
CA GLY A 220 7.60 -21.23 3.44
C GLY A 220 8.77 -21.85 4.23
N THR A 221 9.67 -22.50 3.51
CA THR A 221 10.87 -23.07 4.12
C THR A 221 11.78 -22.00 4.73
N THR A 222 12.45 -22.34 5.84
CA THR A 222 13.42 -21.44 6.50
C THR A 222 14.83 -21.52 5.90
N LYS A 223 15.08 -22.51 5.05
CA LYS A 223 16.32 -22.70 4.30
C LYS A 223 16.01 -23.35 2.97
N ASP A 224 16.81 -23.05 1.97
CA ASP A 224 16.70 -23.69 0.67
C ASP A 224 16.84 -25.20 0.83
N PHE A 225 15.94 -25.96 0.23
CA PHE A 225 16.01 -27.40 0.26
C PHE A 225 15.47 -28.05 -1.01
N THR A 226 15.85 -29.32 -1.25
CA THR A 226 15.34 -30.13 -2.34
C THR A 226 15.16 -31.56 -1.89
N ASP A 227 14.18 -32.24 -2.47
CA ASP A 227 13.91 -33.67 -2.23
C ASP A 227 13.28 -34.33 -3.47
N LEU A 228 13.31 -35.66 -3.52
CA LEU A 228 12.42 -36.43 -4.38
C LEU A 228 11.00 -36.32 -3.85
N HIS A 229 10.07 -35.99 -4.73
CA HIS A 229 8.70 -35.69 -4.38
C HIS A 229 7.68 -36.39 -5.28
N ALA A 230 6.44 -36.44 -4.85
CA ALA A 230 5.34 -36.94 -5.65
C ALA A 230 4.09 -36.10 -5.45
N TRP A 231 3.34 -35.92 -6.55
CA TRP A 231 2.08 -35.18 -6.57
C TRP A 231 1.08 -35.80 -7.55
N ALA A 232 -0.12 -35.28 -7.59
CA ALA A 232 -1.14 -35.68 -8.57
C ALA A 232 -1.30 -34.58 -9.64
N GLU A 233 -1.67 -34.97 -10.85
CA GLU A 233 -2.13 -34.02 -11.86
C GLU A 233 -3.53 -34.42 -12.33
N VAL A 234 -4.40 -33.42 -12.55
CA VAL A 234 -5.75 -33.55 -13.08
C VAL A 234 -5.82 -32.95 -14.49
N TYR A 235 -6.47 -33.62 -15.43
CA TYR A 235 -6.67 -33.10 -16.77
C TYR A 235 -7.93 -32.25 -16.84
N LEU A 236 -7.79 -31.01 -17.29
CA LEU A 236 -8.91 -30.11 -17.51
C LEU A 236 -8.94 -29.68 -18.99
N PRO A 237 -10.05 -29.90 -19.73
CA PRO A 237 -10.19 -29.41 -21.10
C PRO A 237 -9.86 -27.93 -21.21
N GLY A 238 -9.05 -27.55 -22.19
CA GLY A 238 -8.51 -26.21 -22.39
C GLY A 238 -7.26 -25.88 -21.57
N ALA A 239 -7.14 -26.43 -20.36
CA ALA A 239 -5.99 -26.17 -19.46
C ALA A 239 -4.88 -27.26 -19.53
N GLY A 240 -5.25 -28.48 -19.94
CA GLY A 240 -4.35 -29.63 -19.93
C GLY A 240 -4.16 -30.21 -18.51
N TRP A 241 -2.94 -30.67 -18.19
CA TRP A 241 -2.60 -31.27 -16.92
C TRP A 241 -2.25 -30.24 -15.87
N ILE A 242 -3.03 -30.13 -14.80
CA ILE A 242 -2.85 -29.20 -13.67
C ILE A 242 -2.33 -29.98 -12.47
N GLY A 243 -1.17 -29.58 -11.96
CA GLY A 243 -0.51 -30.22 -10.82
C GLY A 243 -1.12 -29.80 -9.48
N MET A 244 -1.35 -30.78 -8.62
CA MET A 244 -1.91 -30.63 -7.27
C MET A 244 -1.01 -31.35 -6.27
N ASP A 245 -0.41 -30.61 -5.35
CA ASP A 245 0.43 -31.20 -4.30
C ASP A 245 -0.38 -31.35 -3.00
N PRO A 246 -0.86 -32.54 -2.65
CA PRO A 246 -1.67 -32.76 -1.46
C PRO A 246 -0.86 -32.71 -0.15
N THR A 247 0.46 -32.58 -0.21
CA THR A 247 1.29 -32.42 1.00
C THR A 247 1.39 -30.96 1.43
N SER A 248 1.39 -30.05 0.47
CA SER A 248 1.39 -28.60 0.73
C SER A 248 -0.02 -27.98 0.66
N GLY A 249 -0.98 -28.62 -0.01
CA GLY A 249 -2.30 -28.08 -0.32
C GLY A 249 -2.29 -27.05 -1.45
N LEU A 250 -1.15 -26.85 -2.13
CA LEU A 250 -0.97 -25.88 -3.20
C LEU A 250 -0.96 -26.54 -4.58
N LEU A 251 -1.24 -25.76 -5.63
CA LEU A 251 -0.98 -26.18 -6.99
C LEU A 251 0.53 -26.15 -7.27
N THR A 252 1.00 -26.99 -8.22
CA THR A 252 2.43 -27.08 -8.54
C THR A 252 2.92 -25.82 -9.25
N GLY A 253 4.06 -25.30 -8.82
CA GLY A 253 4.77 -24.16 -9.41
C GLY A 253 6.13 -24.54 -9.97
N GLU A 254 7.00 -23.56 -10.14
CA GLU A 254 8.35 -23.71 -10.69
C GLU A 254 9.24 -24.69 -9.92
N GLY A 255 8.99 -24.88 -8.63
CA GLY A 255 9.74 -25.80 -7.79
C GLY A 255 9.44 -27.29 -8.04
N HIS A 256 8.36 -27.60 -8.75
CA HIS A 256 7.97 -28.97 -9.06
C HIS A 256 8.50 -29.37 -10.45
N ILE A 257 9.60 -30.11 -10.49
CA ILE A 257 10.23 -30.57 -11.73
C ILE A 257 9.84 -32.03 -11.95
N PRO A 258 8.89 -32.35 -12.87
CA PRO A 258 8.43 -33.70 -13.13
C PRO A 258 9.56 -34.53 -13.77
N LEU A 259 9.70 -35.74 -13.30
CA LEU A 259 10.61 -36.76 -13.85
C LEU A 259 9.82 -37.85 -14.61
N ALA A 260 8.70 -38.28 -14.03
CA ALA A 260 7.80 -39.23 -14.68
C ALA A 260 6.34 -38.99 -14.25
N ALA A 261 5.44 -38.87 -15.23
CA ALA A 261 4.01 -38.73 -15.07
C ALA A 261 3.30 -39.94 -15.70
N THR A 262 2.55 -40.71 -14.92
CA THR A 262 2.00 -42.00 -15.36
C THR A 262 0.60 -42.28 -14.75
N PRO A 263 -0.22 -43.12 -15.40
CA PRO A 263 -1.50 -43.52 -14.82
C PRO A 263 -1.39 -44.27 -13.49
N HIS A 264 -0.24 -44.92 -13.22
CA HIS A 264 -0.06 -45.76 -12.03
C HIS A 264 1.33 -45.50 -11.40
N TYR A 265 1.42 -45.28 -10.10
CA TYR A 265 2.63 -44.94 -9.35
C TYR A 265 3.82 -45.91 -9.60
N ARG A 266 3.58 -47.19 -9.86
CA ARG A 266 4.65 -48.16 -10.13
C ARG A 266 5.48 -47.81 -11.38
N ALA A 267 4.84 -47.24 -12.40
CA ALA A 267 5.50 -46.82 -13.61
C ALA A 267 6.29 -45.53 -13.46
N ALA A 268 6.02 -44.75 -12.40
CA ALA A 268 6.71 -43.49 -12.08
C ALA A 268 7.89 -43.63 -11.10
N ALA A 269 8.22 -44.89 -10.68
CA ALA A 269 9.32 -45.09 -9.73
C ALA A 269 10.65 -44.53 -10.28
N PRO A 270 11.37 -43.64 -9.54
CA PRO A 270 12.60 -43.02 -9.99
C PRO A 270 13.71 -44.01 -10.36
N ILE A 271 13.85 -45.06 -9.58
CA ILE A 271 14.81 -46.16 -9.76
C ILE A 271 14.07 -47.46 -9.57
N SER A 272 14.24 -48.38 -10.53
CA SER A 272 13.67 -49.72 -10.46
C SER A 272 14.58 -50.73 -11.14
N GLY A 273 14.73 -51.89 -10.55
CA GLY A 273 15.55 -52.97 -11.09
C GLY A 273 15.66 -54.12 -10.11
N GLY A 274 16.24 -55.22 -10.56
CA GLY A 274 16.50 -56.41 -9.74
C GLY A 274 17.96 -56.44 -9.27
N VAL A 275 18.18 -57.05 -8.11
CA VAL A 275 19.51 -57.34 -7.57
C VAL A 275 19.50 -58.73 -6.97
N GLU A 276 20.60 -59.47 -7.03
CA GLU A 276 20.80 -60.70 -6.30
C GLU A 276 20.62 -60.50 -4.80
N ALA A 277 20.01 -61.46 -4.10
CA ALA A 277 19.74 -61.38 -2.67
C ALA A 277 21.01 -61.04 -1.86
N ALA A 278 21.07 -59.94 -1.18
CA ALA A 278 22.21 -59.45 -0.37
C ALA A 278 21.69 -58.51 0.73
N LYS A 279 22.55 -58.25 1.73
CA LYS A 279 22.31 -57.13 2.62
C LYS A 279 22.68 -55.83 1.91
N VAL A 280 21.80 -54.86 1.98
CA VAL A 280 21.95 -53.56 1.30
C VAL A 280 22.02 -52.46 2.35
N ASP A 281 23.07 -51.64 2.29
CA ASP A 281 23.15 -50.35 2.97
C ASP A 281 22.73 -49.28 1.96
N PHE A 282 21.58 -48.62 2.22
CA PHE A 282 21.00 -47.62 1.35
C PHE A 282 21.22 -46.22 1.91
N SER A 283 21.75 -45.31 1.09
CA SER A 283 21.87 -43.92 1.45
C SER A 283 21.54 -43.03 0.26
N PHE A 284 21.03 -41.82 0.54
CA PHE A 284 20.84 -40.77 -0.46
C PHE A 284 21.23 -39.41 0.12
N GLU A 285 21.61 -38.53 -0.76
CA GLU A 285 22.02 -37.17 -0.42
C GLU A 285 21.48 -36.23 -1.50
N MET A 286 20.84 -35.14 -1.07
CA MET A 286 20.35 -34.11 -1.97
C MET A 286 20.85 -32.75 -1.50
N LYS A 287 21.44 -31.99 -2.42
CA LYS A 287 21.98 -30.65 -2.19
C LYS A 287 21.41 -29.67 -3.17
N ILE A 288 21.30 -28.44 -2.74
CA ILE A 288 20.88 -27.33 -3.55
C ILE A 288 21.79 -26.12 -3.31
N GLU A 289 22.09 -25.39 -4.39
CA GLU A 289 22.91 -24.19 -4.36
C GLU A 289 22.33 -23.14 -5.31
N ARG A 290 22.27 -21.88 -4.88
CA ARG A 290 21.96 -20.75 -5.76
C ARG A 290 23.22 -20.39 -6.55
N VAL A 291 23.22 -20.66 -7.85
CA VAL A 291 24.39 -20.44 -8.72
C VAL A 291 24.45 -18.99 -9.22
N ASP A 292 23.30 -18.43 -9.56
CA ASP A 292 23.18 -17.03 -10.02
C ASP A 292 21.82 -16.47 -9.62
N GLU A 293 21.82 -15.26 -9.06
CA GLU A 293 20.60 -14.56 -8.68
C GLU A 293 20.49 -13.23 -9.42
N LYS A 294 19.52 -13.14 -10.31
CA LYS A 294 19.19 -11.87 -10.97
C LYS A 294 18.33 -11.01 -10.06
N PRO A 295 18.44 -9.68 -10.16
CA PRO A 295 17.57 -8.77 -9.45
C PRO A 295 16.08 -9.13 -9.64
N ARG A 296 15.33 -9.19 -8.56
CA ARG A 296 13.88 -9.45 -8.52
C ARG A 296 13.15 -8.26 -7.95
N VAL A 297 11.86 -8.17 -8.19
CA VAL A 297 11.01 -7.12 -7.62
C VAL A 297 11.10 -7.07 -6.09
N THR A 298 11.11 -8.23 -5.44
CA THR A 298 11.24 -8.36 -3.98
C THR A 298 12.68 -8.33 -3.47
N PHE A 299 13.67 -8.46 -4.36
CA PHE A 299 15.10 -8.42 -4.06
C PHE A 299 15.87 -7.70 -5.18
N PRO A 300 15.70 -6.37 -5.33
CA PRO A 300 16.27 -5.63 -6.47
C PRO A 300 17.78 -5.42 -6.39
N PHE A 301 18.37 -5.57 -5.21
CA PHE A 301 19.81 -5.43 -4.98
C PHE A 301 20.32 -6.62 -4.17
N SER A 302 21.50 -7.13 -4.49
CA SER A 302 22.21 -8.02 -3.59
C SER A 302 22.59 -7.27 -2.29
N ASP A 303 22.82 -8.02 -1.21
CA ASP A 303 23.20 -7.41 0.06
C ASP A 303 24.47 -6.56 -0.04
N ALA A 304 25.46 -6.99 -0.84
CA ALA A 304 26.68 -6.24 -1.11
C ALA A 304 26.39 -4.93 -1.88
N ALA A 305 25.54 -5.00 -2.92
CA ALA A 305 25.15 -3.81 -3.68
C ALA A 305 24.36 -2.82 -2.81
N TRP A 306 23.43 -3.33 -1.99
CA TRP A 306 22.67 -2.48 -1.07
C TRP A 306 23.58 -1.82 -0.01
N ALA A 307 24.53 -2.55 0.58
CA ALA A 307 25.48 -1.99 1.51
C ALA A 307 26.34 -0.87 0.89
N ALA A 308 26.70 -1.00 -0.39
CA ALA A 308 27.41 0.06 -1.11
C ALA A 308 26.53 1.30 -1.32
N VAL A 309 25.25 1.14 -1.67
CA VAL A 309 24.27 2.23 -1.82
C VAL A 309 24.05 2.92 -0.46
N ASP A 310 23.88 2.17 0.62
CA ASP A 310 23.68 2.71 1.97
C ASP A 310 24.90 3.51 2.44
N ALA A 311 26.11 2.99 2.23
CA ALA A 311 27.35 3.69 2.52
C ALA A 311 27.55 4.96 1.66
N LEU A 312 27.06 4.96 0.42
CA LEU A 312 27.08 6.15 -0.43
C LEU A 312 26.12 7.21 0.13
N GLY A 313 24.94 6.80 0.63
CA GLY A 313 23.98 7.71 1.26
C GLY A 313 24.59 8.48 2.46
N GLU A 314 25.30 7.78 3.33
CA GLU A 314 26.01 8.42 4.46
C GLU A 314 27.09 9.41 3.99
N ARG A 315 27.82 9.09 2.92
CA ARG A 315 28.84 10.02 2.36
C ARG A 315 28.20 11.27 1.76
N VAL A 316 27.08 11.12 1.07
CA VAL A 316 26.32 12.26 0.50
C VAL A 316 25.80 13.14 1.62
N ASP A 317 25.29 12.58 2.71
CA ASP A 317 24.87 13.34 3.90
C ASP A 317 26.02 14.13 4.52
N ALA A 318 27.18 13.50 4.71
CA ALA A 318 28.35 14.18 5.22
C ALA A 318 28.77 15.36 4.33
N ASP A 319 28.65 15.22 2.99
CA ASP A 319 28.94 16.30 2.05
C ASP A 319 27.90 17.44 2.12
N LEU A 320 26.61 17.09 2.23
CA LEU A 320 25.52 18.07 2.40
C LEU A 320 25.69 18.88 3.69
N VAL A 321 26.03 18.24 4.80
CA VAL A 321 26.29 18.88 6.08
C VAL A 321 27.51 19.80 5.99
N LYS A 322 28.61 19.31 5.42
CA LYS A 322 29.86 20.10 5.23
C LYS A 322 29.61 21.38 4.43
N GLN A 323 28.69 21.35 3.47
CA GLN A 323 28.34 22.48 2.62
C GLN A 323 27.20 23.36 3.19
N ASP A 324 26.68 23.09 4.38
CA ASP A 324 25.52 23.76 5.00
C ASP A 324 24.30 23.82 4.06
N VAL A 325 23.98 22.71 3.36
CA VAL A 325 22.87 22.71 2.40
C VAL A 325 21.51 22.73 3.11
N ARG A 326 21.38 22.12 4.27
CA ARG A 326 20.17 22.00 5.11
C ARG A 326 19.01 21.29 4.38
N LEU A 327 19.32 20.32 3.55
CA LEU A 327 18.34 19.59 2.76
C LEU A 327 17.48 18.68 3.63
N THR A 328 16.16 18.76 3.44
CA THR A 328 15.21 17.73 3.89
C THR A 328 14.54 17.09 2.68
N MET A 329 14.14 15.82 2.83
CA MET A 329 13.41 15.07 1.82
C MET A 329 12.17 14.43 2.42
N GLY A 330 11.05 14.59 1.72
CA GLY A 330 9.82 13.85 1.91
C GLY A 330 9.46 13.10 0.64
N GLY A 331 8.28 12.49 0.64
CA GLY A 331 7.78 11.80 -0.56
C GLY A 331 6.30 11.52 -0.45
N GLU A 332 5.76 11.07 -1.57
CA GLU A 332 4.36 10.72 -1.73
C GLU A 332 4.22 9.30 -2.32
N PRO A 333 4.71 8.23 -1.62
CA PRO A 333 4.53 6.86 -2.10
C PRO A 333 3.05 6.48 -2.18
N THR A 334 2.70 5.68 -3.20
CA THR A 334 1.34 5.27 -3.49
C THR A 334 1.17 3.77 -3.40
N PHE A 335 0.07 3.31 -2.81
CA PHE A 335 -0.20 1.91 -2.55
C PHE A 335 -1.57 1.50 -3.09
N VAL A 336 -1.70 0.20 -3.40
CA VAL A 336 -2.92 -0.43 -3.91
C VAL A 336 -3.25 -1.65 -3.05
N SER A 337 -4.52 -2.10 -3.08
CA SER A 337 -4.88 -3.36 -2.44
C SER A 337 -4.12 -4.52 -3.08
N ILE A 338 -3.65 -5.47 -2.26
CA ILE A 338 -3.11 -6.76 -2.77
C ILE A 338 -4.23 -7.79 -3.01
N ASP A 339 -5.45 -7.52 -2.55
CA ASP A 339 -6.57 -8.45 -2.62
C ASP A 339 -7.52 -8.15 -3.79
N ASP A 340 -7.48 -6.93 -4.32
CA ASP A 340 -8.42 -6.47 -5.33
C ASP A 340 -7.74 -5.52 -6.32
N TYR A 341 -7.60 -6.00 -7.55
CA TYR A 341 -7.07 -5.21 -8.68
C TYR A 341 -8.15 -4.80 -9.69
N GLN A 342 -9.41 -5.17 -9.48
CA GLN A 342 -10.46 -5.03 -10.50
C GLN A 342 -11.48 -3.95 -10.21
N THR A 343 -11.81 -3.70 -8.94
CA THR A 343 -12.82 -2.68 -8.60
C THR A 343 -12.36 -1.27 -8.98
N ALA A 344 -13.33 -0.41 -9.23
CA ALA A 344 -13.07 0.97 -9.65
C ALA A 344 -12.21 1.75 -8.64
N GLU A 345 -12.36 1.50 -7.33
CA GLU A 345 -11.59 2.19 -6.30
C GLU A 345 -10.07 1.93 -6.39
N TRP A 346 -9.66 0.80 -6.99
CA TRP A 346 -8.25 0.44 -7.18
C TRP A 346 -7.77 0.60 -8.63
N ASN A 347 -8.59 1.20 -9.51
CA ASN A 347 -8.23 1.47 -10.90
C ASN A 347 -8.48 2.92 -11.33
N THR A 348 -9.70 3.41 -11.21
CA THR A 348 -10.12 4.68 -11.81
C THR A 348 -10.75 5.65 -10.81
N ALA A 349 -11.45 5.15 -9.78
CA ALA A 349 -12.11 5.99 -8.80
C ALA A 349 -11.15 6.40 -7.66
N ALA A 350 -11.27 7.65 -7.23
CA ALA A 350 -10.51 8.14 -6.09
C ALA A 350 -11.06 7.60 -4.77
N LEU A 351 -12.38 7.52 -4.62
CA LEU A 351 -13.05 7.10 -3.40
C LEU A 351 -13.57 5.67 -3.50
N GLY A 352 -13.64 5.00 -2.36
CA GLY A 352 -14.24 3.68 -2.22
C GLY A 352 -14.25 3.22 -0.76
N PRO A 353 -15.15 2.27 -0.41
CA PRO A 353 -15.36 1.86 0.97
C PRO A 353 -14.17 1.10 1.56
N THR A 354 -13.56 0.18 0.80
CA THR A 354 -12.42 -0.61 1.29
C THR A 354 -11.17 0.24 1.38
N LYS A 355 -10.97 1.17 0.45
CA LYS A 355 -9.86 2.12 0.44
C LYS A 355 -9.82 2.95 1.72
N ARG A 356 -10.97 3.46 2.18
CA ARG A 356 -11.05 4.24 3.43
C ARG A 356 -10.69 3.41 4.65
N ILE A 357 -11.18 2.17 4.74
CA ILE A 357 -10.89 1.26 5.86
C ILE A 357 -9.40 0.93 5.94
N LEU A 358 -8.78 0.63 4.79
CA LEU A 358 -7.35 0.34 4.74
C LEU A 358 -6.50 1.57 5.08
N ALA A 359 -6.92 2.76 4.65
CA ALA A 359 -6.25 4.01 4.98
C ALA A 359 -6.31 4.34 6.48
N ASP A 360 -7.46 4.14 7.14
CA ASP A 360 -7.60 4.32 8.59
C ASP A 360 -6.71 3.35 9.37
N LYS A 361 -6.68 2.08 8.94
CA LYS A 361 -5.79 1.08 9.52
C LYS A 361 -4.31 1.47 9.33
N LEU A 362 -3.94 1.97 8.16
CA LEU A 362 -2.57 2.37 7.86
C LEU A 362 -2.14 3.56 8.72
N ILE A 363 -2.94 4.64 8.78
CA ILE A 363 -2.57 5.83 9.57
C ILE A 363 -2.46 5.50 11.07
N SER A 364 -3.30 4.59 11.58
CA SER A 364 -3.24 4.12 12.96
C SER A 364 -1.94 3.37 13.26
N ARG A 365 -1.48 2.52 12.31
CA ARG A 365 -0.20 1.80 12.43
C ARG A 365 0.99 2.75 12.33
N LEU A 366 0.95 3.70 11.40
CA LEU A 366 1.99 4.74 11.26
C LEU A 366 2.07 5.62 12.52
N SER A 367 0.93 5.92 13.16
CA SER A 367 0.90 6.64 14.44
C SER A 367 1.67 5.91 15.54
N ALA A 368 1.50 4.59 15.63
CA ALA A 368 2.22 3.77 16.61
C ALA A 368 3.74 3.71 16.35
N LYS A 369 4.18 3.93 15.10
CA LYS A 369 5.60 3.89 14.71
C LYS A 369 6.31 5.25 14.85
N PHE A 370 5.67 6.32 14.40
CA PHE A 370 6.31 7.63 14.27
C PHE A 370 5.88 8.65 15.32
N ALA A 371 4.67 8.51 15.89
CA ALA A 371 4.02 9.59 16.60
C ALA A 371 3.31 9.14 17.88
N LEU A 372 4.06 8.56 18.83
CA LEU A 372 3.53 8.27 20.16
C LEU A 372 3.02 9.57 20.80
N GLY A 373 1.71 9.63 21.13
CA GLY A 373 1.07 10.85 21.58
C GLY A 373 0.78 11.86 20.46
N GLY A 374 0.78 11.41 19.20
CA GLY A 374 0.32 12.19 18.05
C GLY A 374 -1.21 12.27 17.98
N LEU A 375 -1.69 13.20 17.18
CA LEU A 375 -3.10 13.41 16.89
C LEU A 375 -3.44 12.90 15.49
N ILE A 376 -4.38 11.97 15.37
CA ILE A 376 -5.01 11.61 14.10
C ILE A 376 -6.19 12.56 13.88
N HIS A 377 -6.14 13.30 12.78
CA HIS A 377 -7.17 14.22 12.35
C HIS A 377 -7.85 13.68 11.09
N HIS A 378 -9.18 13.56 11.14
CA HIS A 378 -10.02 13.09 10.06
C HIS A 378 -10.56 14.28 9.27
N GLY A 379 -9.82 14.74 8.27
CA GLY A 379 -10.12 15.95 7.52
C GLY A 379 -10.64 15.70 6.11
N GLN A 380 -10.79 16.83 5.41
CA GLN A 380 -11.02 16.84 3.98
C GLN A 380 -9.74 17.22 3.24
N GLY A 381 -9.50 16.56 2.12
CA GLY A 381 -8.40 16.79 1.23
C GLY A 381 -8.77 17.68 0.05
N LYS A 382 -8.16 17.41 -1.10
CA LYS A 382 -8.40 18.14 -2.34
C LYS A 382 -9.83 17.90 -2.85
N TRP A 383 -10.36 18.91 -3.50
CA TRP A 383 -11.62 18.84 -4.23
C TRP A 383 -11.35 19.11 -5.71
N TYR A 384 -11.83 18.25 -6.57
CA TYR A 384 -11.64 18.38 -8.00
C TYR A 384 -12.96 18.69 -8.70
N PRO A 385 -12.92 19.45 -9.82
CA PRO A 385 -14.09 19.73 -10.62
C PRO A 385 -14.79 18.43 -11.05
N GLY A 386 -16.11 18.36 -10.82
CA GLY A 386 -16.94 17.18 -11.11
C GLY A 386 -17.10 16.20 -9.94
N GLU A 387 -16.38 16.37 -8.86
CA GLU A 387 -16.60 15.61 -7.62
C GLU A 387 -17.67 16.31 -6.77
N PRO A 388 -18.64 15.58 -6.19
CA PRO A 388 -19.70 16.19 -5.39
C PRO A 388 -19.20 16.75 -4.05
N LEU A 389 -18.16 16.16 -3.49
CA LEU A 389 -17.57 16.52 -2.21
C LEU A 389 -16.03 16.46 -2.27
N PRO A 390 -15.33 17.22 -1.41
CA PRO A 390 -13.89 17.03 -1.22
C PRO A 390 -13.58 15.60 -0.79
N ARG A 391 -12.45 15.07 -1.24
CA ARG A 391 -11.95 13.76 -0.82
C ARG A 391 -11.61 13.78 0.67
N TRP A 392 -11.72 12.66 1.36
CA TRP A 392 -11.24 12.55 2.74
C TRP A 392 -9.71 12.62 2.80
N ALA A 393 -9.15 13.08 3.94
CA ALA A 393 -7.73 13.05 4.21
C ALA A 393 -7.49 12.75 5.70
N PHE A 394 -6.74 11.70 5.99
CA PHE A 394 -6.28 11.42 7.35
C PHE A 394 -4.92 12.07 7.55
N SER A 395 -4.77 12.84 8.60
CA SER A 395 -3.53 13.53 8.93
C SER A 395 -3.07 13.16 10.33
N LEU A 396 -1.84 12.73 10.46
CA LEU A 396 -1.19 12.43 11.73
C LEU A 396 -0.22 13.57 12.05
N PHE A 397 -0.43 14.22 13.18
CA PHE A 397 0.41 15.32 13.66
C PHE A 397 1.14 14.95 14.93
N TRP A 398 2.40 15.31 15.04
CA TRP A 398 3.18 15.22 16.28
C TRP A 398 4.22 16.33 16.35
N ARG A 399 4.62 16.69 17.58
CA ARG A 399 5.56 17.76 17.83
C ARG A 399 7.01 17.31 17.60
N THR A 400 7.80 18.19 17.02
CA THR A 400 9.25 17.95 16.79
C THR A 400 10.05 17.91 18.08
N ASP A 401 9.55 18.50 19.19
CA ASP A 401 10.19 18.46 20.51
C ASP A 401 9.89 17.16 21.31
N GLY A 402 9.19 16.19 20.69
CA GLY A 402 8.88 14.88 21.27
C GLY A 402 7.78 14.87 22.34
N LYS A 403 7.19 16.03 22.65
CA LYS A 403 6.07 16.11 23.60
C LYS A 403 4.75 15.70 22.92
N PRO A 404 3.81 15.07 23.65
CA PRO A 404 2.55 14.65 23.06
C PRO A 404 1.68 15.83 22.61
N VAL A 405 1.01 15.69 21.47
CA VAL A 405 -0.09 16.55 21.03
C VAL A 405 -1.39 16.13 21.70
N TRP A 406 -1.57 14.82 21.85
CA TRP A 406 -2.70 14.18 22.51
C TRP A 406 -2.18 13.17 23.54
N GLN A 407 -2.58 13.32 24.81
CA GLN A 407 -2.01 12.54 25.93
C GLN A 407 -2.76 11.21 26.16
N SER A 408 -4.08 11.22 25.94
CA SER A 408 -4.99 10.12 26.30
C SER A 408 -5.32 9.26 25.08
N ALA A 409 -4.41 8.39 24.64
CA ALA A 409 -4.62 7.53 23.46
C ALA A 409 -5.94 6.72 23.50
N LYS A 410 -6.43 6.36 24.69
CA LYS A 410 -7.69 5.64 24.88
C LYS A 410 -8.93 6.46 24.49
N LEU A 411 -8.80 7.77 24.38
CA LEU A 411 -9.87 8.72 24.03
C LEU A 411 -9.84 9.12 22.54
N ILE A 412 -9.07 8.41 21.72
CA ILE A 412 -9.20 8.43 20.27
C ILE A 412 -10.23 7.36 19.90
N ALA A 413 -11.30 7.76 19.20
CA ALA A 413 -12.37 6.85 18.84
C ALA A 413 -11.93 5.81 17.80
N LEU A 414 -12.22 4.55 18.08
CA LEU A 414 -12.05 3.45 17.13
C LEU A 414 -13.15 3.52 16.06
N GLU A 415 -12.90 2.90 14.91
CA GLU A 415 -13.88 2.83 13.82
C GLU A 415 -15.19 2.17 14.26
N LYS A 416 -15.10 1.14 15.10
CA LYS A 416 -16.27 0.51 15.74
C LYS A 416 -16.18 0.71 17.26
N PRO A 417 -16.79 1.76 17.81
CA PRO A 417 -16.75 2.00 19.24
C PRO A 417 -17.59 0.96 19.99
N ALA A 418 -17.18 0.65 21.23
CA ALA A 418 -17.90 -0.30 22.09
C ALA A 418 -19.30 0.22 22.50
N ARG A 419 -19.49 1.54 22.54
CA ARG A 419 -20.75 2.23 22.79
C ARG A 419 -20.93 3.33 21.76
N ALA A 420 -22.09 3.39 21.14
CA ALA A 420 -22.44 4.47 20.23
C ALA A 420 -22.62 5.81 20.99
N ALA A 421 -22.02 6.87 20.45
CA ALA A 421 -22.20 8.22 20.96
C ALA A 421 -23.62 8.73 20.69
N SER A 422 -24.18 9.48 21.62
CA SER A 422 -25.51 10.05 21.53
C SER A 422 -25.49 11.57 21.36
N VAL A 423 -26.65 12.14 21.00
CA VAL A 423 -26.86 13.60 20.93
C VAL A 423 -26.70 14.25 22.32
N ASP A 424 -27.06 13.54 23.38
CA ASP A 424 -26.87 14.01 24.76
C ASP A 424 -25.38 14.03 25.14
N ASP A 425 -24.61 13.10 24.66
CA ASP A 425 -23.14 13.13 24.82
C ASP A 425 -22.54 14.38 24.15
N ALA A 426 -23.02 14.70 22.95
CA ALA A 426 -22.58 15.90 22.22
C ALA A 426 -22.95 17.19 22.98
N HIS A 427 -24.15 17.25 23.53
CA HIS A 427 -24.62 18.38 24.33
C HIS A 427 -23.74 18.61 25.57
N ARG A 428 -23.65 17.58 26.42
CA ARG A 428 -22.86 17.65 27.66
C ARG A 428 -21.38 17.97 27.39
N PHE A 429 -20.83 17.39 26.33
CA PHE A 429 -19.45 17.65 25.93
C PHE A 429 -19.26 19.13 25.54
N THR A 430 -20.15 19.68 24.68
CA THR A 430 -20.05 21.05 24.19
C THR A 430 -20.23 22.08 25.34
N GLU A 431 -21.15 21.86 26.30
CA GLU A 431 -21.29 22.70 27.48
C GLU A 431 -20.07 22.65 28.41
N GLY A 432 -19.53 21.43 28.64
CA GLY A 432 -18.31 21.25 29.43
C GLY A 432 -17.09 21.96 28.79
N LEU A 433 -16.95 21.87 27.48
CA LEU A 433 -15.91 22.57 26.73
C LEU A 433 -16.09 24.10 26.81
N ALA A 434 -17.29 24.60 26.55
CA ALA A 434 -17.59 26.04 26.71
C ALA A 434 -17.17 26.55 28.08
N GLY A 435 -17.52 25.80 29.14
CA GLY A 435 -17.12 26.11 30.51
C GLY A 435 -15.60 26.23 30.69
N LYS A 436 -14.82 25.33 30.12
CA LYS A 436 -13.33 25.35 30.18
C LYS A 436 -12.75 26.56 29.44
N LEU A 437 -13.36 26.96 28.32
CA LEU A 437 -12.95 28.13 27.53
C LEU A 437 -13.41 29.46 28.14
N GLY A 438 -14.14 29.43 29.27
CA GLY A 438 -14.68 30.63 29.90
C GLY A 438 -15.93 31.21 29.22
N ILE A 439 -16.57 30.43 28.35
CA ILE A 439 -17.77 30.79 27.60
C ILE A 439 -19.00 30.28 28.34
N THR A 440 -20.10 31.04 28.34
CA THR A 440 -21.35 30.65 28.98
C THR A 440 -22.06 29.56 28.13
N ALA A 441 -22.75 28.63 28.82
CA ALA A 441 -23.49 27.56 28.15
C ALA A 441 -24.63 28.06 27.25
N GLU A 442 -25.12 29.29 27.43
CA GLU A 442 -26.13 29.92 26.57
C GLU A 442 -25.64 30.09 25.10
N HIS A 443 -24.33 30.08 24.87
CA HIS A 443 -23.75 30.17 23.54
C HIS A 443 -23.71 28.82 22.83
N VAL A 444 -24.01 27.72 23.49
CA VAL A 444 -24.14 26.38 22.88
C VAL A 444 -25.46 26.26 22.15
N LEU A 445 -25.43 26.12 20.85
CA LEU A 445 -26.62 26.13 20.00
C LEU A 445 -26.88 24.72 19.42
N PRO A 446 -28.12 24.21 19.52
CA PRO A 446 -28.49 22.98 18.82
C PRO A 446 -28.63 23.23 17.32
N ALA A 447 -28.01 22.38 16.49
CA ALA A 447 -28.11 22.40 15.04
C ALA A 447 -29.02 21.28 14.53
N PHE A 448 -29.82 21.59 13.53
CA PHE A 448 -30.83 20.69 12.95
C PHE A 448 -30.62 20.50 11.49
N GLU A 449 -30.98 19.34 10.95
CA GLU A 449 -31.02 19.12 9.50
C GLU A 449 -32.13 19.99 8.87
N ASP A 450 -31.86 20.52 7.66
CA ASP A 450 -32.91 21.14 6.86
C ASP A 450 -33.50 20.09 5.90
N PRO A 451 -34.78 19.66 6.12
CA PRO A 451 -35.38 18.60 5.34
C PRO A 451 -35.96 19.08 3.99
N ALA A 452 -36.02 20.39 3.72
CA ALA A 452 -36.79 20.95 2.62
C ALA A 452 -36.38 20.40 1.25
N GLU A 453 -35.09 20.38 0.95
CA GLU A 453 -34.56 19.86 -0.32
C GLU A 453 -34.83 18.36 -0.48
N ARG A 454 -34.72 17.61 0.61
CA ARG A 454 -34.88 16.15 0.62
C ARG A 454 -36.38 15.76 0.47
N MET A 455 -37.26 16.51 1.08
CA MET A 455 -38.70 16.34 0.90
C MET A 455 -39.12 16.63 -0.55
N LEU A 456 -38.48 17.59 -1.20
CA LEU A 456 -38.73 17.88 -2.61
C LEU A 456 -38.23 16.73 -3.53
N LYS A 457 -37.05 16.19 -3.24
CA LYS A 457 -36.50 15.03 -3.95
C LYS A 457 -37.32 13.78 -3.76
N GLU A 458 -37.75 13.51 -2.51
CA GLU A 458 -38.65 12.39 -2.19
C GLU A 458 -40.00 12.54 -2.91
N GLY A 459 -40.58 13.72 -2.89
CA GLY A 459 -41.84 14.02 -3.59
C GLY A 459 -41.75 13.93 -5.10
N ALA A 460 -40.54 13.93 -5.67
CA ALA A 460 -40.34 13.74 -7.10
C ALA A 460 -40.21 12.25 -7.51
N LEU A 461 -40.01 11.35 -6.55
CA LEU A 461 -39.92 9.91 -6.79
C LEU A 461 -41.32 9.34 -7.02
N PRO A 462 -41.51 8.42 -7.97
CA PRO A 462 -42.76 7.68 -8.13
C PRO A 462 -43.10 6.91 -6.84
N ALA A 463 -44.34 6.89 -6.41
CA ALA A 463 -44.81 6.29 -5.16
C ALA A 463 -44.51 4.78 -4.99
N ASN A 464 -44.20 4.11 -6.10
CA ASN A 464 -43.83 2.69 -6.12
C ASN A 464 -42.32 2.43 -6.10
N ILE A 465 -41.47 3.45 -5.91
CA ILE A 465 -40.03 3.30 -5.77
C ILE A 465 -39.70 3.45 -4.27
N ASP A 466 -39.15 2.38 -3.72
CA ASP A 466 -38.60 2.43 -2.37
C ASP A 466 -37.23 3.16 -2.40
N PRO A 467 -36.99 4.16 -1.56
CA PRO A 467 -35.69 4.81 -1.46
C PRO A 467 -34.51 3.86 -1.19
N SER A 468 -34.78 2.67 -0.67
CA SER A 468 -33.79 1.60 -0.49
C SER A 468 -33.58 0.71 -1.72
N ASP A 469 -34.32 0.92 -2.82
CA ASP A 469 -34.25 0.08 -4.01
C ASP A 469 -32.86 0.18 -4.64
N PRO A 470 -32.16 -0.95 -4.87
CA PRO A 470 -30.86 -0.97 -5.52
C PRO A 470 -30.86 -0.46 -6.97
N LYS A 471 -32.00 -0.26 -7.58
CA LYS A 471 -32.15 0.32 -8.92
C LYS A 471 -32.04 1.85 -8.95
N ILE A 472 -32.04 2.52 -7.80
CA ILE A 472 -31.78 3.96 -7.73
C ILE A 472 -30.30 4.20 -8.03
N ASP A 473 -30.00 4.97 -9.06
CA ASP A 473 -28.68 5.13 -9.66
C ASP A 473 -27.65 5.84 -8.75
N ASP A 474 -28.06 6.57 -7.72
CA ASP A 474 -27.16 7.23 -6.77
C ASP A 474 -27.20 6.59 -5.36
N PRO A 475 -26.24 5.70 -5.04
CA PRO A 475 -26.16 5.05 -3.73
C PRO A 475 -25.93 6.04 -2.57
N VAL A 476 -25.24 7.15 -2.83
CA VAL A 476 -24.94 8.18 -1.81
C VAL A 476 -26.21 8.95 -1.48
N GLU A 477 -26.95 9.38 -2.49
CA GLU A 477 -28.24 10.08 -2.30
C GLU A 477 -29.26 9.17 -1.61
N ARG A 478 -29.33 7.90 -1.99
CA ARG A 478 -30.18 6.90 -1.33
C ARG A 478 -29.86 6.76 0.17
N ALA A 479 -28.57 6.61 0.50
CA ALA A 479 -28.14 6.53 1.91
C ALA A 479 -28.43 7.82 2.68
N ARG A 480 -28.39 8.97 2.02
CA ARG A 480 -28.75 10.27 2.57
C ARG A 480 -30.24 10.35 2.90
N ILE A 481 -31.10 9.99 1.96
CA ILE A 481 -32.56 9.97 2.14
C ILE A 481 -32.94 9.07 3.31
N MET A 482 -32.42 7.85 3.36
CA MET A 482 -32.70 6.90 4.45
C MET A 482 -32.28 7.44 5.83
N ARG A 483 -31.10 8.02 5.96
CA ARG A 483 -30.65 8.61 7.22
C ARG A 483 -31.57 9.72 7.73
N ASP A 484 -32.21 10.46 6.84
CA ASP A 484 -33.07 11.57 7.21
C ASP A 484 -34.47 11.11 7.63
N PHE A 485 -34.99 10.07 7.03
CA PHE A 485 -36.23 9.44 7.49
C PHE A 485 -36.06 8.81 8.88
N ASP A 486 -34.89 8.27 9.19
CA ASP A 486 -34.59 7.71 10.51
C ASP A 486 -34.39 8.77 11.58
N ARG A 487 -34.19 10.03 11.23
CA ARG A 487 -34.02 11.15 12.16
C ARG A 487 -35.30 11.94 12.32
N HIS A 488 -35.75 12.06 13.54
CA HIS A 488 -36.82 12.99 13.88
C HIS A 488 -36.38 14.44 13.64
N LEU A 489 -37.16 15.24 12.87
CA LEU A 489 -36.85 16.64 12.56
C LEU A 489 -36.74 17.56 13.77
N SER A 490 -37.18 17.11 14.96
CA SER A 490 -37.07 17.82 16.24
C SER A 490 -35.78 17.48 17.00
N THR A 491 -35.04 16.44 16.57
CA THR A 491 -33.82 16.04 17.27
C THR A 491 -32.63 16.78 16.67
N PRO A 492 -31.76 17.42 17.47
CA PRO A 492 -30.57 18.06 16.96
C PRO A 492 -29.62 17.05 16.30
N THR A 493 -28.98 17.44 15.21
CA THR A 493 -27.89 16.68 14.59
C THR A 493 -26.62 16.75 15.43
N GLY A 494 -26.37 17.92 16.03
CA GLY A 494 -25.23 18.19 16.89
C GLY A 494 -25.35 19.54 17.56
N TYR A 495 -24.29 19.98 18.21
CA TYR A 495 -24.20 21.24 18.93
C TYR A 495 -23.07 22.12 18.43
N VAL A 496 -23.33 23.41 18.31
CA VAL A 496 -22.44 24.42 17.76
C VAL A 496 -22.03 25.37 18.86
N LEU A 497 -20.74 25.60 19.01
CA LEU A 497 -20.14 26.60 19.88
C LEU A 497 -19.44 27.65 19.03
N PRO A 498 -20.05 28.83 18.80
CA PRO A 498 -19.36 29.94 18.16
C PRO A 498 -18.12 30.32 18.98
N VAL A 499 -16.95 30.27 18.38
CA VAL A 499 -15.70 30.50 19.10
C VAL A 499 -14.62 31.00 18.13
N GLN A 500 -13.85 31.99 18.61
CA GLN A 500 -12.81 32.63 17.82
C GLN A 500 -11.70 33.15 18.74
N ARG A 501 -10.45 33.12 18.25
CA ARG A 501 -9.32 33.77 18.92
C ARG A 501 -8.32 34.23 17.85
N TRP A 502 -8.26 35.52 17.61
CA TRP A 502 -7.44 36.12 16.56
C TRP A 502 -6.67 37.34 17.08
N GLY A 503 -5.36 37.22 17.14
CA GLY A 503 -4.42 38.31 17.40
C GLY A 503 -4.77 39.29 18.51
N ALA A 504 -4.54 40.56 18.27
CA ALA A 504 -4.80 41.60 19.22
C ALA A 504 -6.29 41.83 19.55
N GLN A 505 -7.21 41.26 18.74
CA GLN A 505 -8.65 41.45 18.92
C GLN A 505 -9.21 40.64 20.08
N ALA A 506 -8.61 39.51 20.41
CA ALA A 506 -9.11 38.57 21.41
C ALA A 506 -8.74 38.94 22.86
N GLY A 507 -7.94 40.00 23.09
CA GLY A 507 -7.53 40.38 24.46
C GLY A 507 -6.87 39.24 25.26
N GLY A 508 -6.33 38.25 24.59
CA GLY A 508 -5.66 37.09 25.18
C GLY A 508 -6.59 35.93 25.57
N GLY A 509 -7.90 35.97 25.28
CA GLY A 509 -8.89 34.93 25.62
C GLY A 509 -9.71 34.47 24.41
N TRP A 510 -10.49 33.38 24.61
CA TRP A 510 -11.47 32.94 23.63
C TRP A 510 -12.69 33.83 23.65
N ILE A 511 -13.13 34.31 22.48
CA ILE A 511 -14.34 35.10 22.33
C ILE A 511 -15.44 34.27 21.71
N SER A 512 -16.70 34.58 22.10
CA SER A 512 -17.88 33.90 21.60
C SER A 512 -19.01 34.89 21.41
N GLU A 513 -19.93 34.60 20.52
CA GLU A 513 -21.11 35.41 20.24
C GLU A 513 -22.33 34.49 20.25
N LEU A 514 -23.41 34.95 20.90
CA LEU A 514 -24.69 34.28 20.75
C LEU A 514 -25.29 34.55 19.38
N TRP A 515 -25.18 33.58 18.48
CA TRP A 515 -25.68 33.74 17.13
C TRP A 515 -27.20 33.91 17.08
N GLN A 516 -27.63 35.02 16.51
CA GLN A 516 -29.04 35.28 16.26
C GLN A 516 -29.44 34.63 14.91
N THR A 517 -30.22 33.58 15.00
CA THR A 517 -30.74 32.85 13.87
C THR A 517 -32.22 33.13 13.65
N ARG A 518 -32.69 33.01 12.36
CA ARG A 518 -34.12 33.09 12.06
C ARG A 518 -34.86 31.97 12.80
N ARG A 519 -36.02 32.26 13.42
CA ARG A 519 -36.83 31.34 14.20
C ARG A 519 -36.12 30.70 15.40
N ARG A 520 -34.99 31.25 15.85
CA ARG A 520 -34.17 30.74 16.97
C ARG A 520 -33.73 29.28 16.81
N ARG A 521 -33.60 28.81 15.57
CA ARG A 521 -33.08 27.49 15.23
C ARG A 521 -31.97 27.62 14.22
N LEU A 522 -30.92 26.83 14.40
CA LEU A 522 -29.81 26.73 13.46
C LEU A 522 -30.03 25.52 12.54
N PHE A 523 -30.50 25.76 11.34
CA PHE A 523 -30.64 24.71 10.32
C PHE A 523 -29.36 24.61 9.50
N LEU A 524 -28.79 23.40 9.39
CA LEU A 524 -27.62 23.11 8.59
C LEU A 524 -27.95 23.19 7.10
N VAL A 525 -27.00 23.60 6.31
CA VAL A 525 -27.09 23.47 4.84
C VAL A 525 -27.16 21.98 4.51
N PRO A 526 -28.11 21.52 3.67
CA PRO A 526 -28.23 20.12 3.28
C PRO A 526 -26.94 19.56 2.71
N GLY A 527 -26.53 18.35 3.11
CA GLY A 527 -25.31 17.71 2.63
C GLY A 527 -24.85 16.56 3.55
N ASP A 528 -23.83 15.81 3.11
CA ASP A 528 -23.24 14.68 3.82
C ASP A 528 -21.93 15.02 4.52
N SER A 529 -21.41 16.22 4.27
CA SER A 529 -20.19 16.66 4.95
C SER A 529 -20.43 16.88 6.45
N PRO A 530 -19.37 16.91 7.27
CA PRO A 530 -19.46 17.27 8.67
C PRO A 530 -20.28 18.53 8.91
N ALA A 531 -21.08 18.55 9.98
CA ALA A 531 -21.97 19.67 10.31
C ALA A 531 -21.24 21.03 10.36
N GLY A 532 -19.95 21.06 10.72
CA GLY A 532 -19.14 22.27 10.71
C GLY A 532 -18.99 22.93 9.35
N PHE A 533 -18.94 22.17 8.27
CA PHE A 533 -18.89 22.72 6.89
C PHE A 533 -20.28 23.16 6.40
N ARG A 534 -21.33 22.68 7.03
CA ARG A 534 -22.72 22.96 6.67
C ARG A 534 -23.35 24.08 7.49
N LEU A 535 -22.53 24.85 8.25
CA LEU A 535 -23.01 25.97 9.01
C LEU A 535 -23.55 27.07 8.09
N PRO A 536 -24.78 27.57 8.34
CA PRO A 536 -25.40 28.58 7.48
C PRO A 536 -24.88 29.99 7.83
N LEU A 537 -23.56 30.24 7.64
CA LEU A 537 -22.92 31.49 8.01
C LEU A 537 -23.49 32.72 7.29
N SER A 538 -24.02 32.52 6.07
CA SER A 538 -24.71 33.58 5.31
C SER A 538 -26.07 33.98 5.89
N SER A 539 -26.64 33.16 6.79
CA SER A 539 -27.89 33.48 7.49
C SER A 539 -27.70 34.31 8.76
N LEU A 540 -26.44 34.47 9.19
CA LEU A 540 -26.09 35.32 10.33
C LEU A 540 -26.27 36.81 9.97
N PRO A 541 -26.44 37.72 10.95
CA PRO A 541 -26.58 39.16 10.70
C PRO A 541 -25.43 39.69 9.83
N HIS A 542 -25.77 40.49 8.82
CA HIS A 542 -24.78 41.10 7.93
C HIS A 542 -23.83 42.01 8.70
N ILE A 543 -22.56 41.89 8.39
CA ILE A 543 -21.49 42.78 8.84
C ILE A 543 -20.81 43.39 7.61
N LYS A 544 -20.24 44.59 7.75
CA LYS A 544 -19.50 45.17 6.67
C LYS A 544 -18.22 44.38 6.39
N PRO A 545 -17.79 44.24 5.13
CA PRO A 545 -16.58 43.46 4.81
C PRO A 545 -15.32 43.92 5.58
N ILE A 546 -15.22 45.25 5.94
CA ILE A 546 -14.10 45.77 6.71
C ILE A 546 -14.12 45.28 8.19
N ASP A 547 -15.29 44.95 8.71
CA ASP A 547 -15.48 44.46 10.10
C ASP A 547 -15.49 42.93 10.14
N GLU A 548 -15.39 42.26 8.98
CA GLU A 548 -15.42 40.82 8.90
C GLU A 548 -14.09 40.24 9.40
N PRO A 549 -14.14 39.34 10.40
CA PRO A 549 -12.91 38.72 10.91
C PRO A 549 -12.30 37.82 9.83
N HIS A 550 -11.01 37.99 9.61
CA HIS A 550 -10.26 37.20 8.66
C HIS A 550 -8.98 36.68 9.29
N LEU A 551 -8.57 35.49 8.85
CA LEU A 551 -7.32 34.86 9.28
C LEU A 551 -6.14 35.57 8.66
N VAL A 552 -5.19 35.98 9.48
CA VAL A 552 -3.87 36.45 9.02
C VAL A 552 -2.87 35.31 9.26
N PRO A 553 -2.46 34.62 8.21
CA PRO A 553 -1.52 33.52 8.38
C PRO A 553 -0.18 34.03 8.91
N ALA A 554 0.44 33.24 9.78
CA ALA A 554 1.75 33.56 10.32
C ALA A 554 2.81 33.61 9.20
N ASP A 555 3.73 34.61 9.31
CA ASP A 555 4.87 34.70 8.38
C ASP A 555 5.70 33.39 8.48
N THR A 556 5.92 32.73 7.36
CA THR A 556 6.69 31.49 7.28
C THR A 556 8.17 31.64 7.59
N PHE A 557 8.67 32.87 7.54
CA PHE A 557 10.08 33.26 7.86
C PHE A 557 10.26 33.78 9.28
N ALA A 558 9.19 34.03 10.03
CA ALA A 558 9.30 34.51 11.40
C ALA A 558 9.86 33.46 12.34
N ASP A 559 10.71 33.87 13.27
CA ASP A 559 11.17 32.98 14.36
C ASP A 559 9.99 32.49 15.20
N ARG A 560 10.08 31.25 15.67
CA ARG A 560 9.05 30.60 16.49
C ARG A 560 9.55 30.39 17.92
N GLU A 561 8.74 30.80 18.88
CA GLU A 561 8.96 30.46 20.29
C GLU A 561 8.70 28.97 20.55
N ALA A 562 9.18 28.47 21.69
CA ALA A 562 8.88 27.09 22.11
C ALA A 562 7.36 26.88 22.30
N LEU A 563 6.88 25.70 21.90
CA LEU A 563 5.45 25.38 22.07
C LEU A 563 5.09 25.22 23.55
N PRO A 564 3.84 25.57 23.95
CA PRO A 564 3.36 25.38 25.31
C PRO A 564 3.51 23.95 25.82
N ASP A 565 3.73 23.81 27.14
CA ASP A 565 3.88 22.49 27.76
C ASP A 565 2.51 21.79 27.93
N PRO A 566 2.28 20.59 27.34
CA PRO A 566 0.99 19.94 27.36
C PRO A 566 0.47 19.64 28.77
N PRO A 567 1.26 19.13 29.76
CA PRO A 567 0.81 18.95 31.13
C PRO A 567 0.43 20.24 31.84
N ALA A 568 1.09 21.35 31.52
CA ALA A 568 0.72 22.65 32.11
C ALA A 568 -0.63 23.15 31.59
N MET A 569 -0.90 23.01 30.29
CA MET A 569 -2.20 23.34 29.71
C MET A 569 -3.32 22.46 30.29
N ALA A 570 -3.11 21.16 30.37
CA ALA A 570 -4.10 20.24 30.96
C ALA A 570 -4.42 20.58 32.42
N ARG A 571 -3.42 20.93 33.24
CA ARG A 571 -3.62 21.36 34.64
C ARG A 571 -4.40 22.67 34.73
N ALA A 572 -4.15 23.61 33.84
CA ALA A 572 -4.87 24.90 33.82
C ALA A 572 -6.36 24.68 33.55
N PHE A 573 -6.73 23.83 32.60
CA PHE A 573 -8.13 23.51 32.31
C PHE A 573 -8.81 22.66 33.42
N ALA A 574 -8.09 21.73 34.04
CA ALA A 574 -8.61 20.97 35.20
C ALA A 574 -8.86 21.86 36.43
N ALA A 575 -8.02 22.87 36.63
CA ALA A 575 -8.20 23.85 37.73
C ALA A 575 -9.37 24.82 37.45
N ALA A 576 -9.53 25.27 36.22
CA ALA A 576 -10.63 26.15 35.82
C ALA A 576 -12.02 25.48 36.01
N GLY A 577 -12.12 24.19 35.72
CA GLY A 577 -13.35 23.39 35.98
C GLY A 577 -13.73 23.31 37.47
N ARG A 578 -12.73 23.22 38.36
CA ARG A 578 -12.95 23.14 39.83
C ARG A 578 -13.31 24.50 40.46
N ALA A 579 -12.75 25.59 39.96
CA ALA A 579 -12.97 26.92 40.49
C ALA A 579 -14.42 27.42 40.27
N LYS A 580 -15.08 27.01 39.17
CA LYS A 580 -16.49 27.37 38.90
C LYS A 580 -17.50 26.59 39.75
N ALA A 581 -17.16 25.41 40.27
CA ALA A 581 -18.01 24.64 41.15
C ALA A 581 -18.18 25.26 42.58
N SER A 582 -17.33 26.22 42.93
CA SER A 582 -17.30 26.85 44.28
C SER A 582 -17.70 28.32 44.30
N ALA A 583 -18.06 28.94 43.19
CA ALA A 583 -18.42 30.36 43.16
C ALA A 583 -19.93 30.58 43.36
N ALA A 584 -20.31 31.10 44.53
CA ALA A 584 -21.68 31.57 44.84
C ALA A 584 -22.05 32.82 44.02
N PRO A 585 -23.32 33.05 43.69
CA PRO A 585 -23.74 34.15 42.82
C PRO A 585 -23.45 35.51 43.44
N ALA A 586 -22.78 36.38 42.67
CA ALA A 586 -22.43 37.73 43.06
C ALA A 586 -23.70 38.61 43.20
N ARG A 587 -23.83 39.27 44.35
CA ARG A 587 -24.89 40.24 44.63
C ARG A 587 -24.90 41.39 43.61
N LYS A 588 -26.09 41.67 43.03
CA LYS A 588 -26.34 42.85 42.16
C LYS A 588 -26.05 44.13 42.91
N LYS A 589 -25.12 44.97 42.39
CA LYS A 589 -24.95 46.35 42.82
C LYS A 589 -25.86 47.29 42.00
N TRP A 590 -26.44 48.28 42.69
CA TRP A 590 -27.34 49.26 42.11
C TRP A 590 -26.55 50.23 41.20
N PRO A 591 -27.17 50.83 40.14
CA PRO A 591 -26.48 51.68 39.17
C PRO A 591 -26.19 53.08 39.74
N THR A 592 -24.94 53.46 39.64
CA THR A 592 -24.56 54.87 39.82
C THR A 592 -24.46 55.54 38.45
N TRP A 593 -25.17 56.65 38.31
CA TRP A 593 -25.17 57.52 37.12
C TRP A 593 -23.77 58.14 36.87
N ARG A 594 -22.92 57.48 36.16
CA ARG A 594 -21.78 57.99 35.45
C ARG A 594 -21.87 57.54 34.02
N SER A 595 -21.68 58.51 33.04
CA SER A 595 -21.59 58.20 31.64
C SER A 595 -20.49 57.14 31.44
N GLU A 596 -20.90 55.92 31.14
CA GLU A 596 -19.97 54.85 30.77
C GLU A 596 -19.26 55.29 29.49
N PRO A 597 -17.91 55.10 29.39
CA PRO A 597 -17.22 55.23 28.10
C PRO A 597 -17.91 54.30 27.08
N PRO A 598 -17.94 54.68 25.78
CA PRO A 598 -18.60 53.86 24.76
C PRO A 598 -18.05 52.43 24.84
N GLN A 599 -18.95 51.51 25.13
CA GLN A 599 -18.57 50.11 25.17
C GLN A 599 -17.98 49.70 23.81
N PRO A 600 -16.83 49.06 23.80
CA PRO A 600 -16.22 48.59 22.52
C PRO A 600 -17.29 47.76 21.77
N LYS A 601 -17.50 48.05 20.50
CA LYS A 601 -18.41 47.25 19.64
C LYS A 601 -18.09 45.78 19.80
N PRO A 602 -19.08 44.90 20.02
CA PRO A 602 -18.82 43.46 20.11
C PRO A 602 -18.15 42.98 18.81
N ILE A 603 -17.07 42.20 18.94
CA ILE A 603 -16.37 41.63 17.83
C ILE A 603 -17.25 40.49 17.27
N PRO A 604 -17.61 40.53 15.98
CA PRO A 604 -18.41 39.47 15.38
C PRO A 604 -17.64 38.16 15.33
N VAL A 605 -18.28 37.05 15.69
CA VAL A 605 -17.71 35.70 15.60
C VAL A 605 -18.32 34.96 14.43
N ARG A 606 -17.48 34.52 13.49
CA ARG A 606 -17.90 33.84 12.26
C ARG A 606 -17.34 32.43 12.12
N THR A 607 -16.72 31.91 13.16
CA THR A 607 -16.19 30.55 13.26
C THR A 607 -16.82 29.82 14.44
N ALA A 608 -16.90 28.51 14.34
CA ALA A 608 -17.45 27.70 15.42
C ALA A 608 -16.80 26.31 15.49
N LEU A 609 -16.71 25.78 16.70
CA LEU A 609 -16.50 24.38 16.96
C LEU A 609 -17.87 23.67 16.92
N VAL A 610 -17.92 22.49 16.32
CA VAL A 610 -19.17 21.70 16.24
C VAL A 610 -18.91 20.31 16.77
N VAL A 611 -19.87 19.80 17.53
CA VAL A 611 -19.83 18.42 18.08
C VAL A 611 -21.06 17.68 17.61
N GLU A 612 -20.84 16.57 16.89
CA GLU A 612 -21.94 15.71 16.40
C GLU A 612 -21.67 14.23 16.63
N PRO A 613 -22.65 13.42 17.00
CA PRO A 613 -22.57 11.98 16.92
C PRO A 613 -22.78 11.54 15.46
N ARG A 614 -21.79 10.87 14.87
CA ARG A 614 -21.85 10.36 13.51
C ARG A 614 -21.22 8.97 13.43
N ASP A 615 -21.89 8.02 12.80
CA ASP A 615 -21.45 6.62 12.69
C ASP A 615 -21.09 5.99 14.06
N GLY A 616 -21.86 6.33 15.11
CA GLY A 616 -21.65 5.85 16.48
C GLY A 616 -20.48 6.50 17.22
N ARG A 617 -19.75 7.43 16.60
CA ARG A 617 -18.60 8.14 17.18
C ARG A 617 -18.96 9.59 17.50
N LEU A 618 -18.30 10.17 18.49
CA LEU A 618 -18.43 11.60 18.79
C LEU A 618 -17.37 12.37 18.01
N CYS A 619 -17.81 13.15 17.02
CA CYS A 619 -16.96 13.95 16.14
C CYS A 619 -16.87 15.39 16.66
N VAL A 620 -15.66 15.92 16.73
CA VAL A 620 -15.36 17.30 17.12
C VAL A 620 -14.74 18.02 15.93
N PHE A 621 -15.51 18.92 15.34
CA PHE A 621 -15.09 19.75 14.22
C PHE A 621 -14.36 21.00 14.72
N MET A 622 -13.04 21.08 14.44
CA MET A 622 -12.19 22.19 14.84
C MET A 622 -12.41 23.41 13.93
N PRO A 623 -12.52 24.63 14.53
CA PRO A 623 -12.61 25.87 13.76
C PRO A 623 -11.26 26.26 13.13
N PRO A 624 -11.25 27.18 12.14
CA PRO A 624 -10.00 27.77 11.64
C PRO A 624 -9.32 28.63 12.72
N ILE A 625 -8.00 28.46 12.87
CA ILE A 625 -7.18 29.13 13.90
C ILE A 625 -5.88 29.64 13.26
N GLU A 626 -5.44 30.84 13.63
CA GLU A 626 -4.25 31.49 13.06
C GLU A 626 -2.93 30.92 13.56
N LYS A 627 -2.85 30.64 14.87
CA LYS A 627 -1.62 30.26 15.57
C LYS A 627 -1.66 28.84 16.05
N LEU A 628 -0.55 28.14 15.93
CA LEU A 628 -0.43 26.78 16.42
C LEU A 628 -0.64 26.67 17.93
N GLU A 629 -0.13 27.64 18.69
CA GLU A 629 -0.28 27.69 20.15
C GLU A 629 -1.76 27.70 20.55
N ASP A 630 -2.58 28.50 19.87
CA ASP A 630 -4.02 28.61 20.12
C ASP A 630 -4.76 27.32 19.72
N TYR A 631 -4.33 26.69 18.62
CA TYR A 631 -4.86 25.38 18.20
C TYR A 631 -4.59 24.29 19.26
N LEU A 632 -3.36 24.23 19.77
CA LEU A 632 -2.98 23.29 20.82
C LEU A 632 -3.69 23.56 22.14
N GLU A 633 -3.94 24.82 22.47
CA GLU A 633 -4.73 25.21 23.65
C GLU A 633 -6.18 24.73 23.53
N LEU A 634 -6.83 24.97 22.39
CA LEU A 634 -8.19 24.47 22.15
C LEU A 634 -8.24 22.94 22.19
N LEU A 635 -7.29 22.29 21.56
CA LEU A 635 -7.18 20.84 21.55
C LEU A 635 -7.00 20.27 22.97
N ALA A 636 -6.19 20.92 23.80
CA ALA A 636 -6.02 20.54 25.20
C ALA A 636 -7.33 20.71 26.02
N ALA A 637 -8.15 21.73 25.73
CA ALA A 637 -9.45 21.90 26.32
C ALA A 637 -10.44 20.79 25.88
N VAL A 638 -10.40 20.44 24.60
CA VAL A 638 -11.16 19.31 24.01
C VAL A 638 -10.78 17.99 24.71
N GLU A 639 -9.48 17.70 24.82
CA GLU A 639 -8.99 16.49 25.48
C GLU A 639 -9.38 16.47 26.99
N ALA A 640 -9.20 17.57 27.70
CA ALA A 640 -9.60 17.66 29.12
C ALA A 640 -11.10 17.43 29.31
N THR A 641 -11.94 17.83 28.34
CA THR A 641 -13.37 17.56 28.35
C THR A 641 -13.66 16.10 28.07
N ALA A 642 -12.94 15.50 27.12
CA ALA A 642 -13.04 14.08 26.81
C ALA A 642 -12.67 13.19 28.01
N VAL A 643 -11.62 13.57 28.76
CA VAL A 643 -11.21 12.88 29.99
C VAL A 643 -12.29 12.98 31.05
N GLU A 644 -12.87 14.17 31.24
CA GLU A 644 -13.92 14.39 32.25
C GLU A 644 -15.16 13.53 32.02
N PHE A 645 -15.61 13.42 30.78
CA PHE A 645 -16.80 12.65 30.42
C PHE A 645 -16.53 11.21 30.01
N ASN A 646 -15.23 10.83 29.91
CA ASN A 646 -14.78 9.52 29.40
C ASN A 646 -15.36 9.20 28.01
N LEU A 647 -15.27 10.14 27.07
CA LEU A 647 -15.82 10.06 25.73
C LEU A 647 -14.69 10.00 24.69
N PRO A 648 -14.52 8.89 23.97
CA PRO A 648 -13.62 8.84 22.83
C PRO A 648 -14.09 9.73 21.68
N LEU A 649 -13.15 10.44 21.04
CA LEU A 649 -13.43 11.45 20.03
C LEU A 649 -12.78 11.14 18.68
N VAL A 650 -13.43 11.63 17.63
CA VAL A 650 -12.83 11.87 16.32
C VAL A 650 -12.58 13.36 16.18
N ILE A 651 -11.36 13.75 15.89
CA ILE A 651 -11.01 15.16 15.62
C ILE A 651 -11.03 15.38 14.11
N GLU A 652 -11.81 16.37 13.68
CA GLU A 652 -12.00 16.72 12.27
C GLU A 652 -12.10 18.24 12.07
N GLY A 653 -12.38 18.69 10.85
CA GLY A 653 -12.55 20.13 10.55
C GLY A 653 -11.27 20.75 10.02
N TYR A 654 -10.96 21.96 10.49
CA TYR A 654 -9.77 22.67 10.05
C TYR A 654 -8.51 22.10 10.67
N LEU A 655 -7.47 21.96 9.83
CA LEU A 655 -6.15 21.47 10.23
C LEU A 655 -5.43 22.51 11.13
N PRO A 656 -4.50 22.09 11.99
CA PRO A 656 -3.59 23.04 12.61
C PRO A 656 -2.84 23.87 11.55
N PRO A 657 -2.50 25.11 11.85
CA PRO A 657 -1.69 25.96 10.95
C PRO A 657 -0.38 25.24 10.58
N SER A 658 0.07 25.42 9.34
CA SER A 658 1.38 24.91 8.91
C SER A 658 2.49 25.56 9.75
N ASP A 659 3.27 24.73 10.44
CA ASP A 659 4.29 25.18 11.37
C ASP A 659 5.44 24.16 11.44
N PRO A 660 6.71 24.58 11.33
CA PRO A 660 7.87 23.69 11.35
C PRO A 660 8.09 22.95 12.68
N ARG A 661 7.37 23.32 13.75
CA ARG A 661 7.39 22.65 15.05
C ARG A 661 6.46 21.41 15.11
N LEU A 662 5.69 21.15 14.03
CA LEU A 662 4.90 19.94 13.84
C LEU A 662 5.40 19.15 12.63
N ASN A 663 5.56 17.85 12.84
CA ASN A 663 5.64 16.88 11.75
C ASN A 663 4.24 16.42 11.35
N ILE A 664 4.09 16.04 10.09
CA ILE A 664 2.83 15.57 9.53
C ILE A 664 3.03 14.39 8.59
N ILE A 665 2.20 13.36 8.74
CA ILE A 665 1.95 12.34 7.70
C ILE A 665 0.50 12.50 7.27
N LYS A 666 0.25 12.44 5.94
CA LYS A 666 -1.12 12.41 5.41
C LYS A 666 -1.33 11.13 4.61
N VAL A 667 -2.52 10.54 4.78
CA VAL A 667 -3.00 9.42 3.97
C VAL A 667 -4.24 9.90 3.23
N THR A 668 -4.17 9.93 1.90
CA THR A 668 -5.20 10.50 1.03
C THR A 668 -5.58 9.55 -0.09
N PRO A 669 -6.84 9.57 -0.56
CA PRO A 669 -7.25 8.80 -1.71
C PRO A 669 -6.92 9.55 -3.00
N ASP A 670 -6.40 8.81 -3.97
CA ASP A 670 -6.24 9.28 -5.34
C ASP A 670 -6.77 8.24 -6.33
N PRO A 671 -7.07 8.58 -7.58
CA PRO A 671 -7.59 7.58 -8.53
C PRO A 671 -6.75 6.31 -8.56
N GLY A 672 -7.36 5.18 -8.21
CA GLY A 672 -6.74 3.86 -8.18
C GLY A 672 -5.77 3.58 -7.04
N VAL A 673 -5.40 4.55 -6.18
CA VAL A 673 -4.36 4.39 -5.14
C VAL A 673 -4.73 5.04 -3.82
N ILE A 674 -4.01 4.67 -2.76
CA ILE A 674 -3.84 5.45 -1.53
C ILE A 674 -2.47 6.11 -1.59
N GLU A 675 -2.40 7.42 -1.40
CA GLU A 675 -1.18 8.20 -1.33
C GLU A 675 -0.80 8.48 0.13
N VAL A 676 0.47 8.30 0.47
CA VAL A 676 1.02 8.57 1.81
C VAL A 676 2.03 9.71 1.72
N ASN A 677 1.65 10.91 2.11
CA ASN A 677 2.57 12.04 2.19
C ASN A 677 3.37 11.93 3.48
N VAL A 678 4.65 11.56 3.39
CA VAL A 678 5.51 11.36 4.55
C VAL A 678 6.13 12.65 5.05
N HIS A 679 6.47 12.69 6.33
CA HIS A 679 7.20 13.81 6.94
C HIS A 679 8.64 13.90 6.39
N PRO A 680 9.24 15.10 6.41
CA PRO A 680 10.58 15.28 5.85
C PRO A 680 11.66 14.64 6.70
N ALA A 681 12.61 13.95 6.03
CA ALA A 681 13.83 13.42 6.59
C ALA A 681 14.99 14.39 6.41
N ALA A 682 15.72 14.71 7.47
CA ALA A 682 16.90 15.56 7.42
C ALA A 682 18.19 14.78 7.07
N SER A 683 18.17 13.44 7.20
CA SER A 683 19.33 12.59 6.94
C SER A 683 18.96 11.37 6.10
N TRP A 684 19.98 10.74 5.50
CA TRP A 684 19.84 9.46 4.80
C TRP A 684 19.27 8.37 5.72
N ARG A 685 19.72 8.31 6.96
CA ARG A 685 19.27 7.34 7.94
C ARG A 685 17.79 7.49 8.28
N GLU A 686 17.33 8.74 8.45
CA GLU A 686 15.90 9.03 8.63
C GLU A 686 15.09 8.66 7.40
N ALA A 687 15.53 9.03 6.20
CA ALA A 687 14.85 8.68 4.94
C ALA A 687 14.72 7.15 4.78
N THR A 688 15.80 6.41 5.09
CA THR A 688 15.79 4.94 5.05
C THR A 688 14.79 4.36 6.06
N ASN A 689 14.77 4.86 7.29
CA ASN A 689 13.84 4.40 8.31
C ASN A 689 12.38 4.69 7.94
N ILE A 690 12.09 5.90 7.49
CA ILE A 690 10.74 6.32 7.10
C ILE A 690 10.24 5.45 5.94
N THR A 691 11.00 5.39 4.85
CA THR A 691 10.60 4.66 3.64
C THR A 691 10.35 3.18 3.94
N ARG A 692 11.28 2.50 4.59
CA ARG A 692 11.14 1.08 4.95
C ARG A 692 9.93 0.84 5.87
N THR A 693 9.73 1.71 6.86
CA THR A 693 8.61 1.59 7.80
C THR A 693 7.28 1.77 7.06
N VAL A 694 7.16 2.76 6.17
CA VAL A 694 5.91 3.00 5.43
C VAL A 694 5.57 1.82 4.52
N TYR A 695 6.54 1.28 3.77
CA TYR A 695 6.31 0.10 2.94
C TYR A 695 5.89 -1.13 3.76
N GLU A 696 6.56 -1.40 4.89
CA GLU A 696 6.22 -2.55 5.74
C GLU A 696 4.85 -2.39 6.41
N GLU A 697 4.53 -1.20 6.94
CA GLU A 697 3.23 -0.97 7.56
C GLU A 697 2.08 -1.00 6.53
N ALA A 698 2.33 -0.54 5.29
CA ALA A 698 1.39 -0.69 4.18
C ALA A 698 1.17 -2.18 3.84
N ARG A 699 2.24 -2.96 3.70
CA ARG A 699 2.17 -4.41 3.47
C ARG A 699 1.34 -5.12 4.54
N LEU A 700 1.59 -4.81 5.83
CA LEU A 700 0.83 -5.36 6.95
C LEU A 700 -0.64 -4.91 6.98
N CYS A 701 -0.99 -3.85 6.24
CA CYS A 701 -2.37 -3.43 5.98
C CYS A 701 -2.96 -4.05 4.70
N ARG A 702 -2.28 -5.00 4.05
CA ARG A 702 -2.66 -5.60 2.76
C ARG A 702 -2.67 -4.57 1.62
N LEU A 703 -1.68 -3.67 1.64
CA LEU A 703 -1.41 -2.70 0.59
C LEU A 703 -0.05 -3.01 -0.04
N GLY A 704 0.01 -3.07 -1.36
CA GLY A 704 1.22 -3.32 -2.15
C GLY A 704 1.67 -2.09 -2.93
N ALA A 705 2.91 -2.11 -3.40
CA ALA A 705 3.51 -1.06 -4.21
C ALA A 705 3.50 -1.38 -5.71
N ASP A 706 2.87 -2.48 -6.11
CA ASP A 706 2.76 -2.95 -7.49
C ASP A 706 1.43 -3.67 -7.73
N LYS A 707 1.12 -3.88 -9.00
CA LYS A 707 -0.04 -4.64 -9.48
C LYS A 707 0.42 -5.76 -10.41
N PHE A 708 -0.49 -6.68 -10.69
CA PHE A 708 -0.32 -7.66 -11.75
C PHE A 708 -1.26 -7.35 -12.92
N MET A 709 -0.73 -7.41 -14.14
CA MET A 709 -1.52 -7.37 -15.35
C MET A 709 -2.21 -8.73 -15.58
N ILE A 710 -3.16 -8.78 -16.52
CA ILE A 710 -3.89 -10.01 -16.86
C ILE A 710 -2.94 -11.13 -17.32
N ASP A 711 -1.83 -10.78 -17.94
CA ASP A 711 -0.78 -11.71 -18.38
C ASP A 711 0.22 -12.11 -17.28
N GLY A 712 -0.03 -11.73 -16.01
CA GLY A 712 0.81 -12.03 -14.86
C GLY A 712 2.05 -11.16 -14.72
N ARG A 713 2.30 -10.20 -15.62
CA ARG A 713 3.43 -9.29 -15.50
C ARG A 713 3.19 -8.22 -14.44
N HIS A 714 4.24 -7.86 -13.71
CA HIS A 714 4.20 -6.74 -12.79
C HIS A 714 4.03 -5.41 -13.53
N THR A 715 3.27 -4.52 -12.94
CA THR A 715 3.17 -3.11 -13.32
C THR A 715 3.14 -2.23 -12.07
N GLY A 716 3.44 -0.94 -12.20
CA GLY A 716 3.34 0.00 -11.10
C GLY A 716 1.90 0.17 -10.60
N THR A 717 1.75 0.88 -9.49
CA THR A 717 0.44 1.16 -8.86
C THR A 717 -0.48 2.00 -9.78
N GLY A 718 0.09 2.70 -10.75
CA GLY A 718 -0.57 3.75 -11.54
C GLY A 718 -0.53 5.13 -10.87
N GLY A 719 -0.02 5.22 -9.63
CA GLY A 719 0.30 6.45 -8.94
C GLY A 719 1.81 6.75 -8.92
N GLY A 720 2.16 7.97 -8.50
CA GLY A 720 3.56 8.41 -8.41
C GLY A 720 4.25 7.97 -7.12
N ASN A 721 5.57 8.12 -7.12
CA ASN A 721 6.43 8.15 -5.94
C ASN A 721 7.13 9.52 -5.92
N HIS A 722 6.33 10.57 -5.78
CA HIS A 722 6.85 11.93 -5.86
C HIS A 722 7.85 12.18 -4.73
N VAL A 723 8.95 12.85 -5.06
CA VAL A 723 9.99 13.19 -4.10
C VAL A 723 9.94 14.68 -3.83
N VAL A 724 9.75 15.06 -2.56
CA VAL A 724 9.64 16.46 -2.14
C VAL A 724 10.92 16.87 -1.44
N LEU A 725 11.58 17.89 -1.97
CA LEU A 725 12.82 18.46 -1.46
C LEU A 725 12.59 19.84 -0.87
N GLY A 726 13.23 20.12 0.26
CA GLY A 726 13.15 21.44 0.90
C GLY A 726 14.11 21.61 2.06
N GLY A 727 13.72 22.42 3.02
CA GLY A 727 14.40 22.60 4.31
C GLY A 727 13.45 22.32 5.47
N GLN A 728 13.96 22.30 6.69
CA GLN A 728 13.13 22.10 7.88
C GLN A 728 12.14 23.28 8.09
N SER A 729 12.52 24.45 7.64
CA SER A 729 11.67 25.63 7.51
C SER A 729 11.82 26.24 6.11
N ALA A 730 10.93 27.15 5.73
CA ALA A 730 11.06 27.87 4.47
C ALA A 730 12.39 28.65 4.38
N ALA A 731 12.87 29.19 5.50
CA ALA A 731 14.15 29.90 5.57
C ALA A 731 15.37 29.00 5.33
N ASP A 732 15.27 27.69 5.69
CA ASP A 732 16.33 26.71 5.47
C ASP A 732 16.30 26.10 4.07
N SER A 733 15.24 26.35 3.27
CA SER A 733 15.11 25.76 1.94
C SER A 733 16.34 26.06 1.06
N PRO A 734 17.03 25.01 0.56
CA PRO A 734 18.19 25.21 -0.30
C PRO A 734 17.84 25.93 -1.60
N PHE A 735 16.61 25.81 -2.08
CA PHE A 735 16.12 26.44 -3.31
C PHE A 735 15.84 27.95 -3.15
N LEU A 736 15.43 28.37 -1.94
CA LEU A 736 15.24 29.79 -1.63
C LEU A 736 16.56 30.45 -1.23
N ARG A 737 17.46 29.70 -0.59
CA ARG A 737 18.82 30.19 -0.27
C ARG A 737 19.71 30.28 -1.51
N ARG A 738 19.56 29.33 -2.44
CA ARG A 738 20.37 29.18 -3.65
C ARG A 738 19.48 28.82 -4.85
N PRO A 739 18.78 29.79 -5.45
CA PRO A 739 17.91 29.57 -6.62
C PRO A 739 18.62 28.99 -7.84
N ASP A 740 19.92 29.20 -7.96
CA ASP A 740 20.78 28.60 -8.98
C ASP A 740 20.84 27.06 -8.86
N LEU A 741 20.55 26.48 -7.68
CA LEU A 741 20.39 25.05 -7.51
C LEU A 741 19.18 24.51 -8.29
N LEU A 742 18.02 25.18 -8.18
CA LEU A 742 16.83 24.81 -8.97
C LEU A 742 17.08 24.94 -10.47
N LYS A 743 17.73 26.05 -10.88
CA LYS A 743 18.18 26.20 -12.27
C LYS A 743 19.05 25.05 -12.73
N SER A 744 20.01 24.63 -11.92
CA SER A 744 20.91 23.51 -12.24
C SER A 744 20.16 22.21 -12.42
N LEU A 745 19.19 21.90 -11.55
CA LEU A 745 18.35 20.72 -11.67
C LEU A 745 17.48 20.76 -12.93
N ILE A 746 16.83 21.88 -13.23
CA ILE A 746 16.04 22.04 -14.46
C ILE A 746 16.90 21.82 -15.71
N LEU A 747 18.08 22.44 -15.79
CA LEU A 747 19.00 22.26 -16.91
C LEU A 747 19.44 20.82 -17.07
N TYR A 748 19.78 20.15 -15.97
CA TYR A 748 20.29 18.78 -15.97
C TYR A 748 19.21 17.76 -16.37
N PHE A 749 18.00 17.85 -15.78
CA PHE A 749 16.88 17.00 -16.15
C PHE A 749 16.45 17.20 -17.61
N GLN A 750 16.48 18.43 -18.10
CA GLN A 750 16.10 18.71 -19.48
C GLN A 750 17.16 18.18 -20.48
N ARG A 751 18.43 18.19 -20.11
CA ARG A 751 19.54 17.65 -20.93
C ARG A 751 19.63 16.14 -20.93
N HIS A 752 19.13 15.49 -19.89
CA HIS A 752 19.16 14.06 -19.69
C HIS A 752 17.75 13.47 -19.62
N PRO A 753 17.11 13.17 -20.79
CA PRO A 753 15.78 12.59 -20.83
C PRO A 753 15.64 11.25 -20.08
N SER A 754 16.71 10.51 -19.90
CA SER A 754 16.72 9.26 -19.14
C SER A 754 16.26 9.44 -17.70
N LEU A 755 16.55 10.59 -17.05
CA LEU A 755 16.14 10.89 -15.69
C LEU A 755 14.61 10.98 -15.53
N THR A 756 13.89 11.22 -16.62
CA THR A 756 12.44 11.19 -16.64
C THR A 756 11.94 9.83 -17.14
N TYR A 757 12.38 9.41 -18.33
CA TYR A 757 11.79 8.24 -19.00
C TYR A 757 12.14 6.90 -18.36
N LEU A 758 13.31 6.76 -17.74
CA LEU A 758 13.69 5.52 -17.05
C LEU A 758 12.83 5.26 -15.81
N PHE A 759 12.34 6.31 -15.15
CA PHE A 759 11.58 6.22 -13.90
C PHE A 759 10.09 6.50 -14.07
N SER A 760 9.64 6.83 -15.29
CA SER A 760 8.22 7.01 -15.62
C SER A 760 7.47 5.69 -15.65
N GLY A 761 6.14 5.78 -15.51
CA GLY A 761 5.24 4.66 -15.66
C GLY A 761 4.98 4.24 -17.11
N LEU A 762 3.85 3.55 -17.31
CA LEU A 762 3.43 3.02 -18.62
C LEU A 762 3.16 4.12 -19.67
N PHE A 763 2.91 5.33 -19.23
CA PHE A 763 2.54 6.45 -20.10
C PHE A 763 3.57 7.57 -19.99
N ILE A 764 4.12 7.96 -21.13
CA ILE A 764 5.01 9.12 -21.28
C ILE A 764 4.43 10.08 -22.31
N GLY A 765 4.96 11.30 -22.40
CA GLY A 765 4.50 12.33 -23.32
C GLY A 765 3.64 13.42 -22.68
N PRO A 766 3.09 14.32 -23.48
CA PRO A 766 2.41 15.54 -23.00
C PRO A 766 1.18 15.28 -22.11
N THR A 767 0.57 14.10 -22.22
CA THR A 767 -0.61 13.70 -21.46
C THR A 767 -0.31 12.80 -20.28
N SER A 768 0.97 12.52 -20.01
CA SER A 768 1.39 11.76 -18.82
C SER A 768 1.07 12.51 -17.53
N GLN A 769 1.23 11.83 -16.40
CA GLN A 769 0.99 12.42 -15.08
C GLN A 769 1.96 13.56 -14.76
N ALA A 770 3.19 13.50 -15.28
CA ALA A 770 4.23 14.48 -15.05
C ALA A 770 5.08 14.70 -16.33
N PRO A 771 4.51 15.38 -17.34
CA PRO A 771 5.20 15.60 -18.59
C PRO A 771 6.44 16.46 -18.39
N ARG A 772 7.48 16.20 -19.19
CA ARG A 772 8.65 17.02 -19.27
C ARG A 772 8.29 18.41 -19.78
N ILE A 773 9.09 19.40 -19.43
CA ILE A 773 8.91 20.80 -19.86
C ILE A 773 8.90 20.90 -21.39
N ASP A 774 9.78 20.16 -22.06
CA ASP A 774 9.93 20.17 -23.51
C ASP A 774 8.89 19.29 -24.25
N GLU A 775 8.15 18.45 -23.56
CA GLU A 775 6.97 17.76 -24.10
C GLU A 775 5.70 18.60 -24.05
N ALA A 776 5.57 19.40 -22.99
CA ALA A 776 4.38 20.21 -22.80
C ALA A 776 4.25 21.27 -23.91
N ARG A 777 5.29 22.08 -24.12
CA ARG A 777 5.27 23.16 -25.12
C ARG A 777 6.70 23.49 -25.59
N HIS A 778 7.04 23.18 -26.82
CA HIS A 778 8.36 23.45 -27.40
C HIS A 778 8.71 24.95 -27.47
N ASP A 779 7.73 25.82 -27.66
CA ASP A 779 7.91 27.27 -27.73
C ASP A 779 8.32 27.88 -26.39
N LEU A 780 7.92 27.26 -25.26
CA LEU A 780 8.28 27.74 -23.91
C LEU A 780 9.76 27.57 -23.58
N LEU A 781 10.52 26.72 -24.30
CA LEU A 781 11.96 26.59 -24.04
C LEU A 781 12.76 27.87 -24.26
N TYR A 782 12.31 28.76 -25.17
CA TYR A 782 12.95 30.05 -25.39
C TYR A 782 12.74 31.00 -24.20
N GLU A 783 11.49 31.06 -23.71
CA GLU A 783 11.12 31.85 -22.55
C GLU A 783 11.76 31.30 -21.28
N LEU A 784 11.85 29.97 -21.16
CA LEU A 784 12.51 29.31 -20.04
C LEU A 784 14.03 29.61 -20.02
N ASP A 785 14.74 29.62 -21.17
CA ASP A 785 16.15 30.03 -21.26
C ASP A 785 16.34 31.48 -20.76
N ILE A 786 15.44 32.39 -21.16
CA ILE A 786 15.45 33.78 -20.68
C ILE A 786 15.23 33.82 -19.18
N ALA A 787 14.20 33.17 -18.66
CA ALA A 787 13.89 33.13 -17.23
C ALA A 787 15.05 32.55 -16.40
N LEU A 788 15.65 31.46 -16.84
CA LEU A 788 16.81 30.86 -16.17
C LEU A 788 18.04 31.77 -16.22
N SER A 789 18.22 32.61 -17.28
CA SER A 789 19.31 33.57 -17.36
C SER A 789 19.19 34.68 -16.34
N LEU A 790 17.98 35.00 -15.87
CA LEU A 790 17.70 36.05 -14.88
C LEU A 790 17.93 35.54 -13.43
N ILE A 791 18.14 34.26 -13.23
CA ILE A 791 18.49 33.68 -11.92
C ILE A 791 19.98 34.01 -11.65
N PRO A 792 20.29 34.75 -10.57
CA PRO A 792 21.66 35.16 -10.29
C PRO A 792 22.56 33.96 -9.93
N PRO A 793 23.83 34.01 -10.32
CA PRO A 793 24.80 33.01 -9.91
C PRO A 793 25.10 33.11 -8.39
N PRO A 794 25.65 32.04 -7.79
CA PRO A 794 25.99 32.06 -6.36
C PRO A 794 27.02 33.17 -6.06
N GLY A 795 26.84 33.85 -4.94
CA GLY A 795 27.74 34.94 -4.50
C GLY A 795 27.54 36.27 -5.21
N ALA A 796 26.56 36.45 -6.07
CA ALA A 796 26.29 37.70 -6.80
C ALA A 796 25.65 38.81 -5.95
N GLY A 797 25.83 38.85 -4.64
CA GLY A 797 25.29 39.89 -3.75
C GLY A 797 24.24 39.34 -2.75
N LYS A 798 23.23 40.17 -2.41
CA LYS A 798 22.16 39.73 -1.51
C LYS A 798 21.34 38.60 -2.13
N ALA A 799 20.93 37.63 -1.29
CA ALA A 799 20.02 36.55 -1.71
C ALA A 799 18.80 37.15 -2.44
N PRO A 800 18.42 36.59 -3.58
CA PRO A 800 17.25 37.05 -4.31
C PRO A 800 16.00 36.98 -3.45
N ARG A 801 15.03 37.82 -3.77
CA ARG A 801 13.74 37.80 -3.08
C ARG A 801 13.06 36.43 -3.27
N PRO A 802 12.53 35.77 -2.23
CA PRO A 802 11.96 34.44 -2.34
C PRO A 802 10.89 34.30 -3.43
N TRP A 803 10.08 35.33 -3.66
CA TRP A 803 9.03 35.35 -4.69
C TRP A 803 9.56 35.47 -6.13
N LEU A 804 10.85 35.80 -6.34
CA LEU A 804 11.40 36.01 -7.69
C LEU A 804 11.37 34.70 -8.51
N VAL A 805 11.80 33.62 -7.94
CA VAL A 805 11.85 32.30 -8.62
C VAL A 805 10.45 31.86 -9.03
N ASP A 806 9.48 32.03 -8.14
CA ASP A 806 8.08 31.74 -8.45
C ASP A 806 7.59 32.56 -9.64
N ARG A 807 7.85 33.87 -9.65
CA ARG A 807 7.43 34.77 -10.76
C ARG A 807 8.11 34.47 -12.08
N LEU A 808 9.36 34.01 -12.05
CA LEU A 808 10.09 33.67 -13.28
C LEU A 808 9.64 32.34 -13.89
N LEU A 809 9.32 31.36 -13.06
CA LEU A 809 9.20 29.93 -13.50
C LEU A 809 7.78 29.36 -13.45
N ARG A 810 6.87 29.92 -12.62
CA ARG A 810 5.54 29.34 -12.39
C ARG A 810 4.77 29.05 -13.68
N ASN A 811 4.74 29.97 -14.62
CA ASN A 811 3.99 29.84 -15.87
C ASN A 811 4.78 29.11 -16.99
N LEU A 812 5.99 28.64 -16.68
CA LEU A 812 6.86 27.94 -17.61
C LEU A 812 7.02 26.46 -17.21
N LEU A 813 6.89 26.13 -15.93
CA LEU A 813 6.85 24.76 -15.39
C LEU A 813 5.38 24.29 -15.31
N ILE A 814 4.79 24.01 -16.48
CA ILE A 814 3.38 23.68 -16.64
C ILE A 814 3.19 22.55 -17.66
N ASP A 815 2.04 21.88 -17.61
CA ASP A 815 1.62 20.96 -18.66
C ASP A 815 1.00 21.68 -19.87
N VAL A 816 0.52 20.93 -20.86
CA VAL A 816 -0.13 21.47 -22.07
C VAL A 816 -1.40 22.26 -21.77
N THR A 817 -2.03 22.06 -20.59
CA THR A 817 -3.24 22.77 -20.16
C THR A 817 -2.95 24.02 -19.35
N GLY A 818 -1.67 24.30 -19.03
CA GLY A 818 -1.27 25.36 -18.14
C GLY A 818 -1.31 24.99 -16.64
N ASN A 819 -1.44 23.72 -16.32
CA ASN A 819 -1.49 23.26 -14.94
C ASN A 819 -0.07 23.14 -14.36
N THR A 820 0.22 23.93 -13.34
CA THR A 820 1.52 23.98 -12.64
C THR A 820 1.80 22.72 -11.83
N HIS A 821 0.73 22.03 -11.40
CA HIS A 821 0.85 20.82 -10.56
C HIS A 821 1.10 19.54 -11.36
N ARG A 822 1.14 19.61 -12.69
CA ARG A 822 1.36 18.46 -13.58
C ARG A 822 2.69 18.51 -14.35
N ALA A 823 3.64 19.33 -13.95
CA ALA A 823 4.99 19.32 -14.52
C ALA A 823 5.91 18.33 -13.76
N GLU A 824 6.94 17.79 -14.44
CA GLU A 824 7.94 16.91 -13.82
C GLU A 824 8.65 17.56 -12.61
N ILE A 825 8.82 18.87 -12.62
CA ILE A 825 9.34 19.68 -11.50
C ILE A 825 8.27 20.69 -11.12
N CYS A 826 7.63 20.50 -9.98
CA CYS A 826 6.56 21.35 -9.49
C CYS A 826 7.08 22.28 -8.38
N ILE A 827 6.78 23.59 -8.50
CA ILE A 827 7.20 24.63 -7.55
C ILE A 827 6.04 25.30 -6.80
N ASP A 828 4.85 24.74 -6.84
CA ASP A 828 3.64 25.31 -6.24
C ASP A 828 3.76 25.57 -4.74
N LYS A 829 4.59 24.80 -4.05
CA LYS A 829 4.86 24.89 -2.62
C LYS A 829 6.18 25.64 -2.31
N LEU A 830 6.86 26.20 -3.31
CA LEU A 830 8.13 26.88 -3.11
C LEU A 830 7.91 28.25 -2.47
N PHE A 831 7.31 29.18 -3.17
CA PHE A 831 6.97 30.52 -2.65
C PHE A 831 5.79 31.13 -3.43
N SER A 832 4.64 30.50 -3.41
CA SER A 832 3.44 31.03 -4.07
C SER A 832 2.98 32.35 -3.44
N PRO A 833 2.67 33.38 -4.22
CA PRO A 833 2.11 34.61 -3.70
C PRO A 833 0.66 34.46 -3.21
N ASP A 834 -0.05 33.39 -3.64
CA ASP A 834 -1.49 33.24 -3.46
C ASP A 834 -1.90 32.88 -2.02
N GLY A 835 -0.96 32.39 -1.21
CA GLY A 835 -1.23 32.05 0.18
C GLY A 835 -0.03 31.43 0.92
N PRO A 836 -0.13 31.33 2.24
CA PRO A 836 0.95 30.79 3.08
C PRO A 836 1.17 29.29 2.88
N THR A 837 0.15 28.54 2.47
CA THR A 837 0.25 27.10 2.19
C THR A 837 1.11 26.80 0.97
N GLY A 838 1.34 27.80 0.11
CA GLY A 838 2.27 27.74 -1.02
C GLY A 838 3.66 28.31 -0.74
N ARG A 839 3.97 28.72 0.52
CA ARG A 839 5.26 29.33 0.92
C ARG A 839 6.05 28.43 1.85
N LEU A 840 6.21 27.17 1.45
CA LEU A 840 6.84 26.15 2.30
C LEU A 840 8.32 25.92 1.96
N GLY A 841 8.82 26.53 0.89
CA GLY A 841 10.20 26.33 0.44
C GLY A 841 10.45 24.96 -0.18
N LEU A 842 9.42 24.31 -0.73
CA LEU A 842 9.47 22.94 -1.25
C LEU A 842 9.44 22.88 -2.77
N VAL A 843 10.20 21.97 -3.34
CA VAL A 843 10.18 21.57 -4.75
C VAL A 843 9.81 20.10 -4.83
N GLU A 844 8.89 19.75 -5.71
CA GLU A 844 8.40 18.37 -5.89
C GLU A 844 8.85 17.83 -7.24
N PHE A 845 9.52 16.66 -7.23
CA PHE A 845 9.88 15.88 -8.41
C PHE A 845 8.83 14.81 -8.64
N ARG A 846 8.11 14.89 -9.78
CA ARG A 846 6.92 14.11 -10.07
C ARG A 846 7.14 13.00 -11.11
N SER A 847 8.31 12.97 -11.75
CA SER A 847 8.61 12.01 -12.83
C SER A 847 8.88 10.57 -12.37
N PHE A 848 8.77 10.28 -11.09
CA PHE A 848 8.98 8.95 -10.53
C PHE A 848 7.67 8.20 -10.34
N GLU A 849 7.54 7.04 -11.00
CA GLU A 849 6.50 6.06 -10.68
C GLU A 849 6.82 5.34 -9.37
N MET A 850 5.79 4.78 -8.71
CA MET A 850 5.96 4.01 -7.49
C MET A 850 6.77 2.74 -7.74
N PRO A 851 7.97 2.60 -7.15
CA PRO A 851 8.75 1.37 -7.29
C PRO A 851 8.24 0.28 -6.35
N PRO A 852 8.34 -0.99 -6.73
CA PRO A 852 7.78 -2.10 -5.97
C PRO A 852 8.50 -2.40 -4.65
N ASP A 853 9.74 -1.95 -4.48
CA ASP A 853 10.56 -2.20 -3.27
C ASP A 853 11.10 -0.89 -2.68
N ALA A 854 11.13 -0.80 -1.36
CA ALA A 854 11.61 0.37 -0.63
C ALA A 854 13.05 0.78 -0.97
N ARG A 855 13.94 -0.19 -1.25
CA ARG A 855 15.34 0.08 -1.64
C ARG A 855 15.44 0.76 -3.00
N MET A 856 14.54 0.45 -3.93
CA MET A 856 14.46 1.14 -5.22
C MET A 856 14.01 2.60 -5.04
N SER A 857 13.01 2.85 -4.20
CA SER A 857 12.58 4.21 -3.84
C SER A 857 13.73 5.00 -3.19
N LEU A 858 14.45 4.37 -2.27
CA LEU A 858 15.61 4.99 -1.61
C LEU A 858 16.75 5.29 -2.59
N ALA A 859 17.00 4.42 -3.59
CA ALA A 859 18.00 4.68 -4.62
C ALA A 859 17.64 5.91 -5.47
N GLN A 860 16.35 6.10 -5.84
CA GLN A 860 15.85 7.29 -6.52
C GLN A 860 16.02 8.55 -5.66
N GLN A 861 15.69 8.47 -4.37
CA GLN A 861 15.89 9.56 -3.42
C GLN A 861 17.37 9.91 -3.28
N LEU A 862 18.26 8.91 -3.21
CA LEU A 862 19.70 9.13 -3.11
C LEU A 862 20.26 9.81 -4.36
N LEU A 863 19.77 9.46 -5.54
CA LEU A 863 20.16 10.14 -6.79
C LEU A 863 19.89 11.66 -6.68
N LEU A 864 18.70 12.06 -6.26
CA LEU A 864 18.36 13.46 -6.09
C LEU A 864 19.20 14.16 -5.02
N ARG A 865 19.45 13.50 -3.88
CA ARG A 865 20.34 14.04 -2.83
C ARG A 865 21.76 14.25 -3.36
N ALA A 866 22.29 13.33 -4.12
CA ALA A 866 23.62 13.43 -4.72
C ALA A 866 23.70 14.56 -5.75
N LEU A 867 22.69 14.73 -6.60
CA LEU A 867 22.60 15.86 -7.54
C LEU A 867 22.55 17.20 -6.82
N VAL A 868 21.80 17.30 -5.73
CA VAL A 868 21.75 18.52 -4.89
C VAL A 868 23.13 18.81 -4.29
N ALA A 869 23.82 17.82 -3.72
CA ALA A 869 25.15 17.99 -3.16
C ALA A 869 26.18 18.43 -4.22
N TRP A 870 26.09 17.85 -5.42
CA TRP A 870 26.96 18.20 -6.53
C TRP A 870 26.70 19.63 -7.03
N PHE A 871 25.45 19.96 -7.38
CA PHE A 871 25.11 21.27 -7.96
C PHE A 871 25.20 22.43 -6.95
N TRP A 872 25.14 22.15 -5.66
CA TRP A 872 25.48 23.16 -4.65
C TRP A 872 26.93 23.58 -4.73
N ARG A 873 27.85 22.66 -5.03
CA ARG A 873 29.28 22.91 -5.20
C ARG A 873 29.60 23.41 -6.61
N GLU A 874 29.02 22.77 -7.63
CA GLU A 874 29.30 23.01 -9.04
C GLU A 874 28.00 23.26 -9.82
N PRO A 875 27.47 24.49 -9.84
CA PRO A 875 26.23 24.80 -10.55
C PRO A 875 26.30 24.49 -12.05
N GLN A 876 25.20 24.02 -12.62
CA GLN A 876 25.09 23.78 -14.04
C GLN A 876 24.98 25.11 -14.85
N HIS A 877 25.64 25.15 -15.99
CA HIS A 877 25.70 26.27 -16.88
C HIS A 877 25.29 25.93 -18.31
N GLY A 878 25.05 26.94 -19.13
CA GLY A 878 24.69 26.80 -20.54
C GLY A 878 23.18 26.83 -20.79
N SER A 879 22.76 26.50 -21.99
CA SER A 879 21.38 26.61 -22.47
C SER A 879 20.68 25.25 -22.47
N LEU A 880 19.36 25.28 -22.58
CA LEU A 880 18.53 24.08 -22.79
C LEU A 880 18.83 23.44 -24.15
N VAL A 881 18.68 22.13 -24.23
CA VAL A 881 18.81 21.37 -25.49
C VAL A 881 17.45 21.38 -26.20
N ARG A 882 17.47 21.70 -27.50
CA ARG A 882 16.25 21.67 -28.32
C ARG A 882 16.12 20.32 -29.01
N TRP A 883 15.54 19.37 -28.31
CA TRP A 883 15.38 18.01 -28.82
C TRP A 883 14.44 17.93 -30.02
N GLY A 884 13.37 18.73 -30.07
CA GLY A 884 12.34 18.62 -31.10
C GLY A 884 11.76 17.20 -31.18
N THR A 885 11.59 16.67 -32.40
CA THR A 885 11.11 15.30 -32.62
C THR A 885 12.11 14.25 -32.14
N ALA A 886 13.42 14.58 -32.09
CA ALA A 886 14.44 13.65 -31.61
C ALA A 886 14.23 13.19 -30.17
N LEU A 887 13.46 13.92 -29.35
CA LEU A 887 13.13 13.54 -27.98
C LEU A 887 12.45 12.15 -27.97
N HIS A 888 11.36 11.99 -28.71
CA HIS A 888 10.63 10.72 -28.77
C HIS A 888 11.27 9.74 -29.75
N ASP A 889 11.77 10.19 -30.91
CA ASP A 889 12.41 9.32 -31.89
C ASP A 889 13.61 8.53 -31.31
N ARG A 890 14.32 9.10 -30.36
CA ARG A 890 15.46 8.46 -29.68
C ARG A 890 15.07 7.83 -28.34
N PHE A 891 14.51 8.61 -27.43
CA PHE A 891 14.35 8.19 -26.03
C PHE A 891 13.08 7.34 -25.76
N MET A 892 12.29 7.02 -26.79
CA MET A 892 11.34 5.91 -26.75
C MET A 892 12.03 4.54 -26.92
N LEU A 893 13.29 4.51 -27.32
CA LEU A 893 14.08 3.30 -27.48
C LEU A 893 14.96 3.09 -26.24
N GLY A 894 14.81 1.96 -25.59
CA GLY A 894 15.52 1.63 -24.35
C GLY A 894 17.05 1.76 -24.44
N HIS A 895 17.63 1.52 -25.64
CA HIS A 895 19.07 1.70 -25.90
C HIS A 895 19.53 3.15 -25.62
N PHE A 896 18.86 4.14 -26.19
CA PHE A 896 19.26 5.55 -26.01
C PHE A 896 18.97 6.07 -24.60
N VAL A 897 17.90 5.60 -23.95
CA VAL A 897 17.63 5.89 -22.55
C VAL A 897 18.75 5.38 -21.66
N TRP A 898 19.21 4.15 -21.93
CA TRP A 898 20.28 3.53 -21.15
C TRP A 898 21.63 4.22 -21.37
N GLU A 899 21.97 4.55 -22.62
CA GLU A 899 23.22 5.29 -22.92
C GLU A 899 23.27 6.67 -22.26
N ASP A 900 22.16 7.41 -22.30
CA ASP A 900 22.04 8.71 -21.62
C ASP A 900 22.18 8.53 -20.10
N PHE A 901 21.55 7.50 -19.54
CA PHE A 901 21.64 7.21 -18.11
C PHE A 901 23.06 6.82 -17.66
N LEU A 902 23.80 6.08 -18.47
CA LEU A 902 25.21 5.81 -18.21
C LEU A 902 26.08 7.07 -18.23
N GLY A 903 25.66 8.10 -18.98
CA GLY A 903 26.29 9.40 -18.97
C GLY A 903 25.99 10.27 -17.74
N VAL A 904 24.83 10.04 -17.11
CA VAL A 904 24.45 10.67 -15.85
C VAL A 904 25.30 10.21 -14.70
#